data_a25bbbda6c48e77f54f0efdde456f8d5
#
_entry.id   a25bbbda6c48e77f54f0efdde456f8d5
#
_cell.length_a   1.000
_cell.length_b   1.000
_cell.length_c   1.000
_cell.angle_alpha   90.00
_cell.angle_beta   90.00
_cell.angle_gamma   90.00
#
_symmetry.space_group_name_H-M   'P 1'
#
loop_
_entity.id
_entity.type
_entity.pdbx_description
1 polymer ?
#
loop_
_entity_poly.entity_id
_entity_poly.type
_entity_poly.pdbx_seq_one_letter_code
_entity_poly.pdbx_strand_id
1 'polypeptide(L)'
;MMKYSIVEIADILGVDYHSISNEEATVSQLLTDSRSLNNPEETIFFAIKTANNDGHNYIAPLYQKGVRNFVVNRIDNVMREMRDANFLVVPDTLEALQTLATSHRRRFNIPVIGITGSRGKTTVKEWLNQLLSDDYKIVRSPRSYNSQIGVPLSLWDIDTNTTLAIIEAGISTTGEMDNLQAMIRPTIGVITNIGSEHNDGFASMDEKAQEKAKILNSCESIVYCADDPLVTATIRPLLEVDVAHEYAWSTTDASRSVLVTNVEKDTKESRITYKYEGEAHTITVPFTADRDLENVVTCLVVMIVLGVKQDVIAQRMTTLTPVGTRINVIEGVNNCTVIADGYTSDYNSLTPALDFMIRRSNPAQSNTVILSDLMPEAFSADELYIRVSELLKSKHIKHLIGIGPDMCRYGRYFSSINAQFYASVAEFLDKKSTGDFEDETILVKGAPEFEFEQILNLLEAKQHQTVEEVDLNALAHNFKFFRSFLKPETKAVGMVKASGYGAGSYEIAKTLQDAGCDYLAVAVQDEGVDLRKAGITMPIIVLNPSVVNYKAMFTHHLEPEVYSIEECSELIKEGAKYGAHEFPVHIKLDTGMHRLGFTKEQIPALIKLLKSQSVIKPASMFSHLCVADEPAQDAYTMQQFAYFEECTAMIQSEFSHYIIRHILNTTGIVRFPDKQFDMVRIGIGLYGIKTMFDHSEDALKPVSSLHSVVISIKEWPEGTTIGYGRHGVLHRLSRIATVTIGYADGFDRHFGNGHTNMWVNGTLCPTVGNVCMDAVMIDVTDAQCEVGDIVEIFGEHIPVEALSEVRGTIPYEILTSVSPRVKRVYYRE
;
A
#
# COMPACT_ATOMS: atom_id res chain seq x y z
N MET A 1 15.32 -4.98 10.99
CA MET A 1 15.67 -6.21 10.24
C MET A 1 16.92 -6.82 10.85
N MET A 2 17.00 -8.14 10.91
CA MET A 2 18.24 -8.84 11.35
C MET A 2 19.33 -8.71 10.30
N LYS A 3 20.60 -8.59 10.75
CA LYS A 3 21.77 -8.57 9.88
C LYS A 3 22.51 -9.90 10.00
N TYR A 4 22.93 -10.43 8.87
CA TYR A 4 23.71 -11.64 8.75
C TYR A 4 25.08 -11.30 8.15
N SER A 5 26.16 -11.89 8.63
CA SER A 5 27.42 -11.82 7.88
C SER A 5 27.32 -12.69 6.61
N ILE A 6 28.05 -12.31 5.58
CA ILE A 6 28.10 -13.10 4.33
C ILE A 6 28.65 -14.51 4.59
N VAL A 7 29.55 -14.64 5.56
CA VAL A 7 30.11 -15.92 6.03
C VAL A 7 29.01 -16.81 6.63
N GLU A 8 28.16 -16.25 7.49
CA GLU A 8 27.02 -16.98 8.08
C GLU A 8 26.03 -17.44 7.02
N ILE A 9 25.78 -16.62 5.98
CA ILE A 9 24.94 -17.01 4.84
C ILE A 9 25.61 -18.14 4.05
N ALA A 10 26.91 -18.07 3.80
CA ALA A 10 27.65 -19.12 3.12
C ALA A 10 27.58 -20.46 3.90
N ASP A 11 27.70 -20.41 5.23
CA ASP A 11 27.54 -21.59 6.09
C ASP A 11 26.15 -22.20 5.99
N ILE A 12 25.10 -21.35 6.04
CA ILE A 12 23.71 -21.81 5.90
C ILE A 12 23.47 -22.47 4.54
N LEU A 13 24.07 -21.94 3.49
CA LEU A 13 23.94 -22.46 2.13
C LEU A 13 24.91 -23.61 1.82
N GLY A 14 25.84 -23.91 2.71
CA GLY A 14 26.84 -24.96 2.50
C GLY A 14 27.83 -24.65 1.38
N VAL A 15 28.17 -23.36 1.19
CA VAL A 15 29.01 -22.86 0.11
C VAL A 15 30.45 -22.65 0.59
N ASP A 16 31.44 -22.98 -0.24
CA ASP A 16 32.85 -22.78 0.06
C ASP A 16 33.22 -21.26 0.01
N TYR A 17 34.10 -20.84 0.95
CA TYR A 17 34.52 -19.44 1.13
C TYR A 17 35.43 -18.90 0.01
N HIS A 18 35.93 -19.74 -0.90
CA HIS A 18 36.85 -19.33 -1.96
C HIS A 18 36.33 -18.26 -2.93
N SER A 19 35.02 -18.00 -2.91
CA SER A 19 34.38 -16.97 -3.75
C SER A 19 33.94 -15.72 -2.96
N ILE A 20 34.33 -15.60 -1.70
CA ILE A 20 34.05 -14.44 -0.85
C ILE A 20 35.25 -13.50 -0.89
N SER A 21 35.04 -12.30 -1.40
CA SER A 21 36.08 -11.25 -1.51
C SER A 21 36.12 -10.34 -0.27
N ASN A 22 34.99 -10.18 0.41
CA ASN A 22 34.85 -9.40 1.63
C ASN A 22 34.05 -10.19 2.67
N GLU A 23 34.72 -10.79 3.64
CA GLU A 23 34.13 -11.58 4.72
C GLU A 23 33.39 -10.71 5.76
N GLU A 24 33.70 -9.42 5.85
CA GLU A 24 33.05 -8.49 6.78
C GLU A 24 31.70 -7.95 6.26
N ALA A 25 31.34 -8.28 5.01
CA ALA A 25 30.09 -7.84 4.41
C ALA A 25 28.89 -8.34 5.21
N THR A 26 27.92 -7.47 5.43
CA THR A 26 26.66 -7.78 6.12
C THR A 26 25.48 -7.70 5.17
N VAL A 27 24.48 -8.54 5.39
CA VAL A 27 23.26 -8.64 4.58
C VAL A 27 22.07 -8.48 5.49
N SER A 28 21.18 -7.56 5.14
CA SER A 28 19.88 -7.35 5.77
C SER A 28 18.72 -7.54 4.79
N GLN A 29 18.99 -7.51 3.47
CA GLN A 29 17.95 -7.57 2.44
C GLN A 29 18.20 -8.68 1.43
N LEU A 30 17.13 -9.43 1.11
CA LEU A 30 17.11 -10.38 0.00
C LEU A 30 16.50 -9.71 -1.24
N LEU A 31 17.15 -9.86 -2.38
CA LEU A 31 16.71 -9.30 -3.64
C LEU A 31 16.59 -10.40 -4.70
N THR A 32 15.42 -10.46 -5.35
CA THR A 32 15.15 -11.35 -6.50
C THR A 32 14.75 -10.58 -7.75
N ASP A 33 14.34 -9.31 -7.59
CA ASP A 33 13.98 -8.40 -8.66
C ASP A 33 14.85 -7.14 -8.59
N SER A 34 15.63 -6.89 -9.64
CA SER A 34 16.58 -5.78 -9.71
C SER A 34 15.93 -4.39 -9.61
N ARG A 35 14.62 -4.29 -9.84
CA ARG A 35 13.82 -3.07 -9.75
C ARG A 35 13.53 -2.69 -8.28
N SER A 36 13.59 -3.65 -7.36
CA SER A 36 13.26 -3.48 -5.94
C SER A 36 14.49 -3.20 -5.07
N LEU A 37 15.63 -2.83 -5.64
CA LEU A 37 16.86 -2.54 -4.91
C LEU A 37 16.72 -1.28 -4.05
N ASN A 38 16.95 -1.39 -2.73
CA ASN A 38 16.81 -0.30 -1.77
C ASN A 38 18.14 0.10 -1.12
N ASN A 39 18.91 -0.88 -0.63
CA ASN A 39 20.16 -0.70 0.07
C ASN A 39 21.22 -1.60 -0.58
N PRO A 40 22.00 -1.10 -1.56
CA PRO A 40 22.94 -1.92 -2.31
C PRO A 40 23.98 -2.61 -1.44
N GLU A 41 24.47 -1.93 -0.39
CA GLU A 41 25.59 -2.40 0.44
C GLU A 41 25.20 -3.63 1.29
N GLU A 42 23.97 -3.68 1.78
CA GLU A 42 23.47 -4.76 2.63
C GLU A 42 22.52 -5.71 1.90
N THR A 43 22.50 -5.68 0.57
CA THR A 43 21.65 -6.53 -0.26
C THR A 43 22.43 -7.74 -0.76
N ILE A 44 21.79 -8.92 -0.73
CA ILE A 44 22.20 -10.10 -1.47
C ILE A 44 21.20 -10.41 -2.59
N PHE A 45 21.69 -10.49 -3.81
CA PHE A 45 20.84 -10.78 -4.97
C PHE A 45 20.88 -12.24 -5.34
N PHE A 46 19.71 -12.86 -5.48
CA PHE A 46 19.53 -14.23 -5.94
C PHE A 46 19.25 -14.23 -7.45
N ALA A 47 20.20 -14.72 -8.26
CA ALA A 47 20.06 -14.81 -9.70
C ALA A 47 19.15 -15.98 -10.11
N ILE A 48 17.84 -15.87 -9.81
CA ILE A 48 16.86 -16.94 -10.08
C ILE A 48 16.64 -17.04 -11.59
N LYS A 49 16.61 -18.29 -12.08
CA LYS A 49 16.30 -18.60 -13.47
C LYS A 49 14.89 -19.18 -13.54
N THR A 50 14.04 -18.57 -14.37
CA THR A 50 12.69 -19.04 -14.71
C THR A 50 12.63 -19.46 -16.20
N ALA A 51 11.50 -19.98 -16.64
CA ALA A 51 11.30 -20.34 -18.06
C ALA A 51 11.50 -19.15 -19.02
N ASN A 52 11.16 -17.93 -18.57
CA ASN A 52 11.12 -16.73 -19.41
C ASN A 52 12.22 -15.70 -19.05
N ASN A 53 12.96 -15.90 -17.96
CA ASN A 53 13.93 -14.90 -17.49
C ASN A 53 15.12 -15.56 -16.78
N ASP A 54 16.33 -15.00 -16.96
CA ASP A 54 17.54 -15.44 -16.26
C ASP A 54 18.10 -14.27 -15.43
N GLY A 55 18.03 -14.42 -14.09
CA GLY A 55 18.49 -13.42 -13.13
C GLY A 55 19.96 -13.03 -13.28
N HIS A 56 20.80 -13.89 -13.89
CA HIS A 56 22.22 -13.58 -14.14
C HIS A 56 22.40 -12.37 -15.05
N ASN A 57 21.45 -12.06 -15.92
CA ASN A 57 21.51 -10.89 -16.80
C ASN A 57 21.48 -9.55 -16.03
N TYR A 58 21.05 -9.55 -14.79
CA TYR A 58 20.93 -8.34 -13.95
C TYR A 58 22.12 -8.12 -13.02
N ILE A 59 23.10 -9.04 -12.94
CA ILE A 59 24.23 -8.94 -12.02
C ILE A 59 25.12 -7.73 -12.36
N ALA A 60 25.48 -7.54 -13.62
CA ALA A 60 26.33 -6.42 -14.01
C ALA A 60 25.69 -5.05 -13.74
N PRO A 61 24.41 -4.80 -14.09
CA PRO A 61 23.70 -3.59 -13.69
C PRO A 61 23.61 -3.39 -12.17
N LEU A 62 23.37 -4.44 -11.41
CA LEU A 62 23.28 -4.37 -9.94
C LEU A 62 24.64 -4.09 -9.30
N TYR A 63 25.72 -4.68 -9.84
CA TYR A 63 27.08 -4.39 -9.40
C TYR A 63 27.45 -2.92 -9.61
N GLN A 64 27.04 -2.33 -10.76
CA GLN A 64 27.22 -0.90 -11.02
C GLN A 64 26.44 -0.02 -10.05
N LYS A 65 25.29 -0.50 -9.56
CA LYS A 65 24.48 0.17 -8.54
C LYS A 65 24.99 -0.04 -7.10
N GLY A 66 26.11 -0.73 -6.91
CA GLY A 66 26.74 -0.91 -5.58
C GLY A 66 26.44 -2.24 -4.89
N VAL A 67 25.64 -3.13 -5.46
CA VAL A 67 25.44 -4.48 -4.89
C VAL A 67 26.73 -5.27 -4.98
N ARG A 68 27.11 -5.92 -3.88
CA ARG A 68 28.36 -6.69 -3.79
C ARG A 68 28.17 -8.16 -3.41
N ASN A 69 26.95 -8.58 -3.05
CA ASN A 69 26.69 -9.96 -2.65
C ASN A 69 25.70 -10.62 -3.62
N PHE A 70 26.08 -11.75 -4.19
CA PHE A 70 25.30 -12.45 -5.22
C PHE A 70 25.25 -13.95 -4.94
N VAL A 71 24.06 -14.55 -5.07
CA VAL A 71 23.86 -15.99 -5.11
C VAL A 71 23.60 -16.41 -6.55
N VAL A 72 24.45 -17.25 -7.09
CA VAL A 72 24.49 -17.63 -8.51
C VAL A 72 24.64 -19.14 -8.69
N ASN A 73 24.24 -19.66 -9.82
CA ASN A 73 24.49 -21.09 -10.15
C ASN A 73 25.69 -21.29 -11.10
N ARG A 74 26.27 -20.20 -11.58
CA ARG A 74 27.49 -20.21 -12.40
C ARG A 74 28.22 -18.89 -12.28
N ILE A 75 29.53 -18.91 -12.58
CA ILE A 75 30.33 -17.70 -12.71
C ILE A 75 30.77 -17.58 -14.17
N ASP A 76 30.45 -16.48 -14.80
CA ASP A 76 30.89 -16.13 -16.16
C ASP A 76 32.13 -15.21 -16.15
N ASN A 77 32.56 -14.80 -17.35
CA ASN A 77 33.76 -13.96 -17.49
C ASN A 77 33.57 -12.53 -16.97
N VAL A 78 32.36 -11.99 -17.04
CA VAL A 78 32.02 -10.64 -16.56
C VAL A 78 32.07 -10.63 -15.03
N MET A 79 31.52 -11.65 -14.36
CA MET A 79 31.56 -11.79 -12.91
C MET A 79 33.00 -11.96 -12.36
N ARG A 80 33.89 -12.61 -13.11
CA ARG A 80 35.30 -12.77 -12.70
C ARG A 80 36.08 -11.45 -12.64
N GLU A 81 35.60 -10.41 -13.36
CA GLU A 81 36.20 -9.07 -13.34
C GLU A 81 35.74 -8.25 -12.11
N MET A 82 34.67 -8.63 -11.45
CA MET A 82 34.09 -7.98 -10.26
C MET A 82 34.80 -8.45 -8.96
N ARG A 83 36.06 -8.00 -8.78
CA ARG A 83 36.97 -8.53 -7.75
C ARG A 83 36.55 -8.21 -6.31
N ASP A 84 35.74 -7.21 -6.10
CA ASP A 84 35.22 -6.76 -4.79
C ASP A 84 33.81 -7.29 -4.48
N ALA A 85 33.27 -8.16 -5.34
CA ALA A 85 31.97 -8.80 -5.11
C ALA A 85 32.11 -10.21 -4.50
N ASN A 86 31.17 -10.58 -3.67
CA ASN A 86 30.99 -11.90 -3.12
C ASN A 86 30.05 -12.72 -4.01
N PHE A 87 30.47 -13.89 -4.45
CA PHE A 87 29.67 -14.81 -5.25
C PHE A 87 29.49 -16.12 -4.52
N LEU A 88 28.28 -16.38 -4.01
CA LEU A 88 27.91 -17.66 -3.42
C LEU A 88 27.39 -18.57 -4.54
N VAL A 89 28.19 -19.55 -4.91
CA VAL A 89 27.87 -20.46 -6.03
C VAL A 89 27.10 -21.66 -5.50
N VAL A 90 25.86 -21.81 -5.92
CA VAL A 90 24.94 -22.87 -5.48
C VAL A 90 24.40 -23.65 -6.69
N PRO A 91 23.98 -24.90 -6.53
CA PRO A 91 23.35 -25.66 -7.61
C PRO A 91 22.04 -25.06 -8.10
N ASP A 92 21.19 -24.59 -7.18
CA ASP A 92 19.90 -23.96 -7.45
C ASP A 92 19.74 -22.70 -6.59
N THR A 93 19.54 -21.56 -7.23
CA THR A 93 19.40 -20.25 -6.56
C THR A 93 18.05 -20.08 -5.88
N LEU A 94 16.98 -20.74 -6.35
CA LEU A 94 15.67 -20.75 -5.69
C LEU A 94 15.72 -21.61 -4.42
N GLU A 95 16.29 -22.80 -4.48
CA GLU A 95 16.49 -23.66 -3.31
C GLU A 95 17.38 -22.97 -2.25
N ALA A 96 18.40 -22.24 -2.67
CA ALA A 96 19.23 -21.44 -1.79
C ALA A 96 18.44 -20.34 -1.06
N LEU A 97 17.57 -19.60 -1.79
CA LEU A 97 16.66 -18.61 -1.20
C LEU A 97 15.75 -19.25 -0.14
N GLN A 98 15.16 -20.39 -0.45
CA GLN A 98 14.27 -21.15 0.42
C GLN A 98 15.00 -21.68 1.66
N THR A 99 16.21 -22.19 1.49
CA THR A 99 17.07 -22.68 2.58
C THR A 99 17.44 -21.57 3.55
N LEU A 100 17.84 -20.41 3.03
CA LEU A 100 18.17 -19.24 3.84
C LEU A 100 16.96 -18.75 4.64
N ALA A 101 15.81 -18.60 3.98
CA ALA A 101 14.57 -18.18 4.64
C ALA A 101 14.10 -19.21 5.69
N THR A 102 14.25 -20.51 5.43
CA THR A 102 13.95 -21.58 6.39
C THR A 102 14.84 -21.47 7.61
N SER A 103 16.13 -21.27 7.43
CA SER A 103 17.09 -21.08 8.52
C SER A 103 16.76 -19.84 9.35
N HIS A 104 16.41 -18.74 8.68
CA HIS A 104 15.97 -17.52 9.34
C HIS A 104 14.70 -17.73 10.17
N ARG A 105 13.64 -18.32 9.58
CA ARG A 105 12.36 -18.61 10.26
C ARG A 105 12.55 -19.47 11.53
N ARG A 106 13.45 -20.42 11.50
CA ARG A 106 13.71 -21.34 12.63
C ARG A 106 14.30 -20.66 13.86
N ARG A 107 14.81 -19.45 13.76
CA ARG A 107 15.36 -18.67 14.89
C ARG A 107 14.28 -18.08 15.79
N PHE A 108 13.02 -18.04 15.32
CA PHE A 108 11.92 -17.37 16.00
C PHE A 108 10.89 -18.38 16.49
N ASN A 109 10.63 -18.37 17.80
CA ASN A 109 9.59 -19.19 18.41
C ASN A 109 8.34 -18.32 18.66
N ILE A 110 7.64 -17.98 17.59
CA ILE A 110 6.41 -17.18 17.59
C ILE A 110 5.28 -17.98 16.97
N PRO A 111 4.01 -17.69 17.30
CA PRO A 111 2.87 -18.21 16.57
C PRO A 111 2.94 -17.82 15.09
N VAL A 112 2.64 -18.77 14.21
CA VAL A 112 2.59 -18.55 12.77
C VAL A 112 1.31 -19.14 12.23
N ILE A 113 0.50 -18.28 11.60
CA ILE A 113 -0.72 -18.65 10.89
C ILE A 113 -0.35 -18.92 9.44
N GLY A 114 -0.49 -20.16 9.00
CA GLY A 114 -0.36 -20.55 7.59
C GLY A 114 -1.73 -20.66 6.94
N ILE A 115 -1.99 -19.83 5.93
CA ILE A 115 -3.29 -19.77 5.27
C ILE A 115 -3.20 -20.32 3.87
N THR A 116 -4.01 -21.36 3.57
CA THR A 116 -4.18 -21.88 2.21
C THR A 116 -5.66 -21.95 1.83
N GLY A 117 -5.92 -22.30 0.60
CA GLY A 117 -7.25 -22.46 0.00
C GLY A 117 -7.25 -22.00 -1.46
N SER A 118 -8.37 -22.13 -2.12
CA SER A 118 -8.54 -21.61 -3.48
C SER A 118 -8.81 -20.10 -3.44
N ARG A 119 -9.76 -19.67 -2.62
CA ARG A 119 -10.19 -18.26 -2.48
C ARG A 119 -10.15 -17.81 -1.02
N GLY A 120 -10.22 -16.50 -0.80
CA GLY A 120 -10.32 -15.91 0.53
C GLY A 120 -9.01 -15.82 1.32
N LYS A 121 -7.91 -16.42 0.86
CA LYS A 121 -6.60 -16.41 1.55
C LYS A 121 -6.15 -14.99 1.91
N THR A 122 -6.06 -14.13 0.91
CA THR A 122 -5.62 -12.73 1.08
C THR A 122 -6.60 -11.95 1.94
N THR A 123 -7.91 -12.17 1.78
CA THR A 123 -8.94 -11.53 2.61
C THR A 123 -8.80 -11.92 4.07
N VAL A 124 -8.70 -13.21 4.37
CA VAL A 124 -8.52 -13.71 5.74
C VAL A 124 -7.21 -13.19 6.34
N LYS A 125 -6.10 -13.20 5.59
CA LYS A 125 -4.81 -12.66 6.01
C LYS A 125 -4.91 -11.16 6.40
N GLU A 126 -5.49 -10.34 5.54
CA GLU A 126 -5.59 -8.89 5.79
C GLU A 126 -6.56 -8.57 6.93
N TRP A 127 -7.69 -9.28 7.01
CA TRP A 127 -8.62 -9.12 8.13
C TRP A 127 -8.03 -9.58 9.46
N LEU A 128 -7.31 -10.69 9.49
CA LEU A 128 -6.59 -11.11 10.70
C LEU A 128 -5.53 -10.08 11.10
N ASN A 129 -4.80 -9.50 10.14
CA ASN A 129 -3.89 -8.41 10.44
C ASN A 129 -4.64 -7.21 11.04
N GLN A 130 -5.78 -6.82 10.47
CA GLN A 130 -6.60 -5.73 11.00
C GLN A 130 -7.12 -6.02 12.41
N LEU A 131 -7.61 -7.23 12.66
CA LEU A 131 -8.23 -7.63 13.93
C LEU A 131 -7.21 -7.84 15.08
N LEU A 132 -5.94 -8.16 14.76
CA LEU A 132 -4.93 -8.60 15.72
C LEU A 132 -3.79 -7.59 15.91
N SER A 133 -3.70 -6.54 15.11
CA SER A 133 -2.59 -5.57 15.14
C SER A 133 -2.47 -4.81 16.46
N ASP A 134 -3.53 -4.70 17.26
CA ASP A 134 -3.49 -4.09 18.58
C ASP A 134 -2.77 -4.97 19.62
N ASP A 135 -2.83 -6.30 19.44
CA ASP A 135 -2.27 -7.27 20.39
C ASP A 135 -0.89 -7.78 19.96
N TYR A 136 -0.62 -7.78 18.66
CA TYR A 136 0.55 -8.41 18.07
C TYR A 136 1.32 -7.47 17.13
N LYS A 137 2.64 -7.61 17.15
CA LYS A 137 3.50 -7.10 16.06
C LYS A 137 3.53 -8.14 14.95
N ILE A 138 2.82 -7.86 13.87
CA ILE A 138 2.52 -8.83 12.83
C ILE A 138 3.44 -8.64 11.63
N VAL A 139 4.10 -9.73 11.23
CA VAL A 139 4.67 -9.87 9.89
C VAL A 139 3.70 -10.70 9.05
N ARG A 140 3.35 -10.20 7.88
CA ARG A 140 2.47 -10.90 6.95
C ARG A 140 2.98 -10.86 5.52
N SER A 141 2.57 -11.83 4.70
CA SER A 141 2.87 -11.83 3.27
C SER A 141 2.42 -10.52 2.63
N PRO A 142 3.33 -9.72 2.05
CA PRO A 142 2.93 -8.54 1.31
C PRO A 142 2.09 -8.93 0.10
N ARG A 143 0.98 -8.23 -0.16
CA ARG A 143 0.08 -8.55 -1.28
C ARG A 143 -0.27 -10.05 -1.32
N SER A 144 -0.06 -10.71 -2.46
CA SER A 144 -0.24 -12.16 -2.67
C SER A 144 1.12 -12.88 -2.81
N TYR A 145 2.12 -12.52 -1.98
CA TYR A 145 3.43 -13.21 -1.94
C TYR A 145 3.26 -14.60 -1.31
N ASN A 146 2.59 -15.49 -2.05
CA ASN A 146 2.20 -16.83 -1.61
C ASN A 146 2.95 -17.95 -2.35
N SER A 147 3.85 -17.60 -3.29
CA SER A 147 4.58 -18.53 -4.16
C SER A 147 5.91 -19.01 -3.55
N GLN A 148 6.59 -19.89 -4.27
CA GLN A 148 7.91 -20.40 -3.91
C GLN A 148 9.02 -19.34 -3.77
N ILE A 149 8.81 -18.14 -4.33
CA ILE A 149 9.71 -16.97 -4.20
C ILE A 149 9.14 -15.98 -3.16
N GLY A 150 7.84 -15.75 -3.16
CA GLY A 150 7.21 -14.74 -2.31
C GLY A 150 7.20 -15.11 -0.82
N VAL A 151 7.00 -16.38 -0.49
CA VAL A 151 7.02 -16.85 0.90
C VAL A 151 8.38 -16.68 1.56
N PRO A 152 9.52 -17.08 0.97
CA PRO A 152 10.84 -16.79 1.51
C PRO A 152 11.09 -15.32 1.83
N LEU A 153 10.71 -14.43 0.91
CA LEU A 153 10.85 -12.97 1.11
C LEU A 153 9.99 -12.48 2.27
N SER A 154 8.76 -13.00 2.41
CA SER A 154 7.87 -12.65 3.52
C SER A 154 8.40 -13.13 4.87
N LEU A 155 9.00 -14.32 4.92
CA LEU A 155 9.60 -14.88 6.14
C LEU A 155 10.85 -14.11 6.58
N TRP A 156 11.60 -13.53 5.64
CA TRP A 156 12.79 -12.74 5.93
C TRP A 156 12.50 -11.44 6.69
N ASP A 157 11.28 -10.92 6.59
CA ASP A 157 10.83 -9.74 7.31
C ASP A 157 10.59 -10.02 8.83
N ILE A 158 10.58 -11.28 9.27
CA ILE A 158 10.44 -11.62 10.68
C ILE A 158 11.70 -11.18 11.45
N ASP A 159 11.52 -10.47 12.54
CA ASP A 159 12.60 -10.00 13.40
C ASP A 159 12.30 -10.21 14.88
N THR A 160 13.19 -9.75 15.75
CA THR A 160 13.08 -9.90 17.21
C THR A 160 11.87 -9.19 17.84
N ASN A 161 11.24 -8.27 17.11
CA ASN A 161 10.04 -7.57 17.57
C ASN A 161 8.76 -8.28 17.13
N THR A 162 8.84 -9.16 16.15
CA THR A 162 7.70 -9.88 15.61
C THR A 162 7.13 -10.83 16.65
N THR A 163 5.83 -10.72 16.93
CA THR A 163 5.14 -11.57 17.90
C THR A 163 4.11 -12.50 17.27
N LEU A 164 3.77 -12.29 15.99
CA LEU A 164 2.88 -13.13 15.19
C LEU A 164 3.29 -13.03 13.72
N ALA A 165 3.26 -14.15 12.99
CA ALA A 165 3.36 -14.12 11.53
C ALA A 165 2.12 -14.69 10.88
N ILE A 166 1.67 -14.08 9.75
CA ILE A 166 0.51 -14.51 8.97
C ILE A 166 0.96 -14.71 7.52
N ILE A 167 1.16 -15.95 7.12
CA ILE A 167 1.77 -16.31 5.85
C ILE A 167 0.76 -17.01 4.94
N GLU A 168 0.58 -16.45 3.76
CA GLU A 168 -0.26 -17.01 2.73
C GLU A 168 0.53 -18.04 1.89
N ALA A 169 0.00 -19.25 1.72
CA ALA A 169 0.59 -20.34 0.94
C ALA A 169 -0.29 -20.69 -0.26
N GLY A 170 0.22 -20.40 -1.45
CA GLY A 170 -0.39 -20.71 -2.74
C GLY A 170 0.43 -21.73 -3.53
N ILE A 171 -0.25 -22.65 -4.18
CA ILE A 171 0.36 -23.68 -5.03
C ILE A 171 -0.33 -23.76 -6.37
N SER A 172 0.43 -24.14 -7.39
CA SER A 172 -0.02 -24.35 -8.76
C SER A 172 0.13 -25.80 -9.21
N THR A 173 1.04 -26.55 -8.58
CA THR A 173 1.34 -27.94 -8.93
C THR A 173 1.59 -28.79 -7.69
N THR A 174 1.53 -30.10 -7.85
CA THR A 174 1.82 -31.09 -6.80
C THR A 174 3.29 -31.01 -6.34
N GLY A 175 3.54 -31.15 -5.04
CA GLY A 175 4.86 -31.08 -4.41
C GLY A 175 5.30 -29.68 -3.95
N GLU A 176 4.63 -28.62 -4.37
CA GLU A 176 4.97 -27.24 -3.97
C GLU A 176 4.65 -26.96 -2.50
N MET A 177 3.58 -27.58 -1.95
CA MET A 177 3.18 -27.32 -0.56
C MET A 177 4.14 -27.90 0.45
N ASP A 178 4.81 -28.98 0.15
CA ASP A 178 5.82 -29.57 1.04
C ASP A 178 6.96 -28.58 1.32
N ASN A 179 7.42 -27.87 0.29
CA ASN A 179 8.45 -26.83 0.43
C ASN A 179 7.92 -25.63 1.25
N LEU A 180 6.71 -25.17 0.96
CA LEU A 180 6.10 -24.04 1.68
C LEU A 180 5.87 -24.39 3.16
N GLN A 181 5.37 -25.57 3.45
CA GLN A 181 5.15 -26.04 4.82
C GLN A 181 6.46 -26.11 5.60
N ALA A 182 7.51 -26.67 5.00
CA ALA A 182 8.84 -26.77 5.63
C ALA A 182 9.46 -25.41 5.95
N MET A 183 9.21 -24.41 5.10
CA MET A 183 9.68 -23.02 5.31
C MET A 183 8.84 -22.30 6.37
N ILE A 184 7.53 -22.32 6.26
CA ILE A 184 6.60 -21.56 7.10
C ILE A 184 6.54 -22.16 8.51
N ARG A 185 6.45 -23.48 8.64
CA ARG A 185 6.22 -24.23 9.89
C ARG A 185 5.11 -23.57 10.71
N PRO A 186 3.88 -23.55 10.18
CA PRO A 186 2.79 -22.89 10.88
C PRO A 186 2.43 -23.62 12.17
N THR A 187 2.09 -22.86 13.22
CA THR A 187 1.50 -23.37 14.46
C THR A 187 -0.02 -23.44 14.36
N ILE A 188 -0.60 -22.54 13.57
CA ILE A 188 -2.04 -22.49 13.27
C ILE A 188 -2.20 -22.63 11.77
N GLY A 189 -2.86 -23.68 11.33
CA GLY A 189 -3.15 -23.93 9.92
C GLY A 189 -4.60 -23.53 9.59
N VAL A 190 -4.80 -22.79 8.50
CA VAL A 190 -6.13 -22.34 8.06
C VAL A 190 -6.37 -22.77 6.63
N ILE A 191 -7.46 -23.50 6.40
CA ILE A 191 -8.00 -23.74 5.04
C ILE A 191 -9.28 -22.94 4.87
N THR A 192 -9.28 -22.00 3.90
CA THR A 192 -10.48 -21.18 3.63
C THR A 192 -11.53 -21.96 2.87
N ASN A 193 -11.17 -22.52 1.72
CA ASN A 193 -12.01 -23.39 0.89
C ASN A 193 -11.17 -24.10 -0.17
N ILE A 194 -11.75 -25.08 -0.86
CA ILE A 194 -11.14 -25.74 -2.01
C ILE A 194 -12.09 -25.64 -3.21
N GLY A 195 -11.70 -24.88 -4.21
CA GLY A 195 -12.47 -24.62 -5.44
C GLY A 195 -11.66 -24.94 -6.71
N SER A 196 -12.29 -24.69 -7.85
CA SER A 196 -11.78 -25.04 -9.19
C SER A 196 -10.62 -24.19 -9.71
N GLU A 197 -10.18 -23.16 -8.99
CA GLU A 197 -9.05 -22.30 -9.42
C GLU A 197 -7.75 -23.09 -9.51
N HIS A 198 -6.95 -22.84 -10.57
CA HIS A 198 -5.66 -23.53 -10.83
C HIS A 198 -5.79 -25.06 -10.92
N ASN A 199 -6.82 -25.57 -11.55
CA ASN A 199 -7.00 -27.02 -11.71
C ASN A 199 -6.03 -27.67 -12.69
N ASP A 200 -5.47 -26.90 -13.63
CA ASP A 200 -4.60 -27.43 -14.71
C ASP A 200 -3.31 -28.10 -14.20
N GLY A 201 -2.91 -27.80 -12.96
CA GLY A 201 -1.72 -28.38 -12.33
C GLY A 201 -1.99 -29.63 -11.47
N PHE A 202 -3.24 -30.14 -11.41
CA PHE A 202 -3.64 -31.27 -10.57
C PHE A 202 -4.50 -32.26 -11.36
N ALA A 203 -4.35 -33.56 -11.10
CA ALA A 203 -5.12 -34.58 -11.77
C ALA A 203 -6.59 -34.67 -11.31
N SER A 204 -6.87 -34.19 -10.08
CA SER A 204 -8.22 -34.15 -9.51
C SER A 204 -8.39 -33.12 -8.41
N MET A 205 -9.63 -32.82 -8.01
CA MET A 205 -9.94 -31.99 -6.86
C MET A 205 -9.47 -32.60 -5.54
N ASP A 206 -9.52 -33.92 -5.42
CA ASP A 206 -9.03 -34.62 -4.25
C ASP A 206 -7.51 -34.49 -4.11
N GLU A 207 -6.76 -34.65 -5.20
CA GLU A 207 -5.31 -34.45 -5.21
C GLU A 207 -4.94 -33.02 -4.79
N LYS A 208 -5.63 -32.03 -5.36
CA LYS A 208 -5.46 -30.62 -5.02
C LYS A 208 -5.77 -30.33 -3.53
N ALA A 209 -6.83 -30.94 -3.01
CA ALA A 209 -7.21 -30.82 -1.61
C ALA A 209 -6.12 -31.41 -0.70
N GLN A 210 -5.66 -32.63 -1.02
CA GLN A 210 -4.58 -33.29 -0.28
C GLN A 210 -3.28 -32.49 -0.33
N GLU A 211 -2.92 -31.94 -1.49
CA GLU A 211 -1.72 -31.12 -1.63
C GLU A 211 -1.81 -29.86 -0.79
N LYS A 212 -2.94 -29.15 -0.84
CA LYS A 212 -3.15 -27.96 0.01
C LYS A 212 -3.15 -28.27 1.49
N ALA A 213 -3.73 -29.41 1.89
CA ALA A 213 -3.80 -29.81 3.29
C ALA A 213 -2.45 -30.10 3.93
N LYS A 214 -1.39 -30.35 3.15
CA LYS A 214 -0.02 -30.53 3.68
C LYS A 214 0.51 -29.36 4.50
N ILE A 215 0.00 -28.14 4.29
CA ILE A 215 0.33 -26.97 5.14
C ILE A 215 -0.03 -27.20 6.60
N LEU A 216 -1.01 -28.06 6.87
CA LEU A 216 -1.49 -28.39 8.21
C LEU A 216 -0.59 -29.36 8.96
N ASN A 217 0.34 -30.01 8.27
CA ASN A 217 1.24 -30.96 8.89
C ASN A 217 2.02 -30.30 10.02
N SER A 218 1.96 -30.91 11.22
CA SER A 218 2.62 -30.40 12.45
C SER A 218 2.06 -29.09 12.98
N CYS A 219 0.86 -28.66 12.60
CA CYS A 219 0.16 -27.57 13.25
C CYS A 219 -0.35 -27.97 14.63
N GLU A 220 -0.32 -27.03 15.58
CA GLU A 220 -0.93 -27.19 16.92
C GLU A 220 -2.45 -27.03 16.85
N SER A 221 -2.94 -26.19 15.95
CA SER A 221 -4.35 -25.92 15.74
C SER A 221 -4.70 -25.84 14.26
N ILE A 222 -5.87 -26.38 13.91
CA ILE A 222 -6.39 -26.41 12.54
C ILE A 222 -7.74 -25.74 12.49
N VAL A 223 -7.91 -24.73 11.60
CA VAL A 223 -9.13 -23.96 11.41
C VAL A 223 -9.69 -24.18 10.01
N TYR A 224 -10.97 -24.57 9.93
CA TYR A 224 -11.64 -24.79 8.64
C TYR A 224 -13.17 -24.77 8.77
N CYS A 225 -13.88 -24.69 7.64
CA CYS A 225 -15.33 -24.86 7.54
C CYS A 225 -15.69 -26.34 7.39
N ALA A 226 -16.43 -26.90 8.34
CA ALA A 226 -16.85 -28.30 8.33
C ALA A 226 -18.05 -28.57 7.38
N ASP A 227 -18.71 -27.54 6.88
CA ASP A 227 -19.80 -27.66 5.91
C ASP A 227 -19.29 -27.97 4.50
N ASP A 228 -17.97 -27.83 4.24
CA ASP A 228 -17.33 -28.29 3.02
C ASP A 228 -16.94 -29.77 3.13
N PRO A 229 -17.62 -30.69 2.41
CA PRO A 229 -17.38 -32.12 2.53
C PRO A 229 -15.98 -32.54 2.05
N LEU A 230 -15.41 -31.84 1.03
CA LEU A 230 -14.10 -32.13 0.49
C LEU A 230 -13.01 -31.76 1.49
N VAL A 231 -13.11 -30.56 2.08
CA VAL A 231 -12.17 -30.09 3.11
C VAL A 231 -12.23 -31.03 4.32
N THR A 232 -13.43 -31.35 4.80
CA THR A 232 -13.62 -32.23 5.96
C THR A 232 -13.06 -33.63 5.72
N ALA A 233 -13.31 -34.22 4.57
CA ALA A 233 -12.77 -35.53 4.21
C ALA A 233 -11.24 -35.54 4.13
N THR A 234 -10.66 -34.44 3.63
CA THR A 234 -9.21 -34.29 3.47
C THR A 234 -8.49 -34.09 4.82
N ILE A 235 -9.10 -33.33 5.75
CA ILE A 235 -8.47 -33.03 7.05
C ILE A 235 -8.61 -34.21 8.03
N ARG A 236 -9.67 -35.00 7.94
CA ARG A 236 -9.94 -36.10 8.89
C ARG A 236 -8.75 -37.04 9.14
N PRO A 237 -8.03 -37.53 8.12
CA PRO A 237 -6.86 -38.37 8.34
C PRO A 237 -5.71 -37.68 9.11
N LEU A 238 -5.56 -36.38 8.96
CA LEU A 238 -4.54 -35.60 9.66
C LEU A 238 -4.86 -35.49 11.15
N LEU A 239 -6.11 -35.33 11.52
CA LEU A 239 -6.56 -35.26 12.92
C LEU A 239 -6.44 -36.61 13.65
N GLU A 240 -6.43 -37.74 12.92
CA GLU A 240 -6.26 -39.08 13.50
C GLU A 240 -4.80 -39.44 13.81
N VAL A 241 -3.85 -38.73 13.19
CA VAL A 241 -2.41 -39.02 13.30
C VAL A 241 -1.67 -38.00 14.15
N ASP A 242 -2.04 -36.72 14.05
CA ASP A 242 -1.40 -35.61 14.79
C ASP A 242 -2.26 -35.15 15.98
N VAL A 243 -1.59 -34.68 17.05
CA VAL A 243 -2.21 -34.17 18.28
C VAL A 243 -2.72 -32.72 18.07
N ALA A 244 -3.13 -32.36 16.84
CA ALA A 244 -3.61 -31.02 16.56
C ALA A 244 -5.01 -30.80 17.16
N HIS A 245 -5.23 -29.61 17.74
CA HIS A 245 -6.56 -29.20 18.18
C HIS A 245 -7.41 -28.79 16.98
N GLU A 246 -8.57 -29.44 16.83
CA GLU A 246 -9.52 -29.11 15.78
C GLU A 246 -10.38 -27.89 16.20
N TYR A 247 -10.39 -26.86 15.38
CA TYR A 247 -11.26 -25.69 15.49
C TYR A 247 -12.10 -25.56 14.23
N ALA A 248 -13.04 -26.50 14.05
CA ALA A 248 -13.97 -26.49 12.95
C ALA A 248 -15.18 -25.61 13.27
N TRP A 249 -15.66 -24.86 12.29
CA TRP A 249 -16.94 -24.18 12.38
C TRP A 249 -17.94 -24.74 11.36
N SER A 250 -19.24 -24.64 11.69
CA SER A 250 -20.34 -25.15 10.85
C SER A 250 -21.59 -24.30 11.04
N THR A 251 -22.47 -24.31 10.04
CA THR A 251 -23.83 -23.77 10.11
C THR A 251 -24.88 -24.85 10.45
N THR A 252 -24.49 -26.14 10.35
CA THR A 252 -25.42 -27.29 10.45
C THR A 252 -25.02 -28.30 11.52
N ASP A 253 -23.75 -28.48 11.81
CA ASP A 253 -23.24 -29.49 12.74
C ASP A 253 -22.91 -28.91 14.12
N ALA A 254 -23.81 -29.16 15.09
CA ALA A 254 -23.68 -28.69 16.47
C ALA A 254 -22.52 -29.35 17.26
N SER A 255 -21.85 -30.34 16.71
CA SER A 255 -20.71 -31.01 17.36
C SER A 255 -19.40 -30.24 17.14
N ARG A 256 -19.38 -29.23 16.29
CA ARG A 256 -18.18 -28.46 15.94
C ARG A 256 -17.88 -27.39 16.99
N SER A 257 -16.61 -26.97 17.01
CA SER A 257 -16.10 -25.99 17.98
C SER A 257 -16.90 -24.68 17.96
N VAL A 258 -17.28 -24.21 16.79
CA VAL A 258 -18.12 -23.03 16.59
C VAL A 258 -19.31 -23.38 15.71
N LEU A 259 -20.54 -23.16 16.24
CA LEU A 259 -21.78 -23.33 15.48
C LEU A 259 -22.38 -21.98 15.16
N VAL A 260 -22.45 -21.59 13.91
CA VAL A 260 -23.22 -20.43 13.44
C VAL A 260 -24.69 -20.79 13.44
N THR A 261 -25.48 -20.16 14.31
CA THR A 261 -26.90 -20.51 14.51
C THR A 261 -27.85 -19.61 13.74
N ASN A 262 -27.45 -18.39 13.45
CA ASN A 262 -28.26 -17.42 12.72
C ASN A 262 -27.38 -16.38 12.01
N VAL A 263 -27.83 -15.96 10.82
CA VAL A 263 -27.23 -14.84 10.06
C VAL A 263 -28.37 -13.93 9.59
N GLU A 264 -28.44 -12.75 10.17
CA GLU A 264 -29.37 -11.70 9.78
C GLU A 264 -28.65 -10.68 8.91
N LYS A 265 -29.12 -10.49 7.69
CA LYS A 265 -28.57 -9.55 6.73
C LYS A 265 -29.43 -8.31 6.60
N ASP A 266 -28.82 -7.15 6.76
CA ASP A 266 -29.42 -5.87 6.41
C ASP A 266 -28.80 -5.36 5.08
N THR A 267 -29.13 -4.17 4.65
CA THR A 267 -28.60 -3.57 3.40
C THR A 267 -27.10 -3.28 3.45
N LYS A 268 -26.53 -3.05 4.62
CA LYS A 268 -25.11 -2.63 4.81
C LYS A 268 -24.30 -3.51 5.73
N GLU A 269 -24.95 -4.29 6.59
CA GLU A 269 -24.29 -5.09 7.62
C GLU A 269 -24.99 -6.44 7.82
N SER A 270 -24.27 -7.36 8.41
CA SER A 270 -24.83 -8.65 8.84
C SER A 270 -24.54 -8.88 10.30
N ARG A 271 -25.53 -9.47 10.99
CA ARG A 271 -25.41 -9.93 12.36
C ARG A 271 -25.30 -11.45 12.36
N ILE A 272 -24.21 -11.97 12.90
CA ILE A 272 -23.93 -13.40 12.98
C ILE A 272 -24.03 -13.83 14.44
N THR A 273 -24.96 -14.75 14.75
CA THR A 273 -25.07 -15.38 16.05
C THR A 273 -24.45 -16.77 15.99
N TYR A 274 -23.57 -17.07 16.93
CA TYR A 274 -22.86 -18.36 17.00
C TYR A 274 -22.80 -18.87 18.43
N LYS A 275 -22.55 -20.17 18.59
CA LYS A 275 -22.27 -20.83 19.85
C LYS A 275 -20.83 -21.25 19.94
N TYR A 276 -20.20 -20.97 21.05
CA TYR A 276 -18.84 -21.42 21.40
C TYR A 276 -18.86 -21.83 22.89
N GLU A 277 -18.30 -23.02 23.22
CA GLU A 277 -18.29 -23.59 24.58
C GLU A 277 -19.69 -23.60 25.27
N GLY A 278 -20.75 -23.74 24.48
CA GLY A 278 -22.13 -23.78 24.96
C GLY A 278 -22.81 -22.44 25.16
N GLU A 279 -22.05 -21.33 25.08
CA GLU A 279 -22.57 -19.97 25.19
C GLU A 279 -22.87 -19.38 23.81
N ALA A 280 -23.92 -18.54 23.74
CA ALA A 280 -24.30 -17.85 22.52
C ALA A 280 -23.69 -16.44 22.50
N HIS A 281 -23.04 -16.13 21.39
CA HIS A 281 -22.41 -14.83 21.13
C HIS A 281 -22.94 -14.24 19.83
N THR A 282 -22.80 -12.92 19.67
CA THR A 282 -23.24 -12.24 18.45
C THR A 282 -22.17 -11.23 18.03
N ILE A 283 -21.84 -11.22 16.74
CA ILE A 283 -20.99 -10.22 16.11
C ILE A 283 -21.78 -9.48 15.03
N THR A 284 -21.42 -8.23 14.79
CA THR A 284 -21.91 -7.43 13.65
C THR A 284 -20.74 -7.12 12.73
N VAL A 285 -20.94 -7.28 11.43
CA VAL A 285 -19.90 -7.05 10.42
C VAL A 285 -20.43 -6.23 9.24
N PRO A 286 -19.64 -5.34 8.64
CA PRO A 286 -20.07 -4.45 7.56
C PRO A 286 -20.08 -5.16 6.19
N PHE A 287 -20.50 -6.43 6.14
CA PHE A 287 -20.57 -7.26 4.94
C PHE A 287 -21.89 -8.01 4.86
N THR A 288 -22.36 -8.26 3.62
CA THR A 288 -23.62 -8.98 3.36
C THR A 288 -23.48 -10.16 2.39
N ALA A 289 -22.33 -10.27 1.70
CA ALA A 289 -22.05 -11.37 0.79
C ALA A 289 -21.67 -12.64 1.56
N ASP A 290 -22.26 -13.78 1.21
CA ASP A 290 -22.04 -15.06 1.90
C ASP A 290 -20.57 -15.43 2.02
N ARG A 291 -19.77 -15.20 0.96
CA ARG A 291 -18.35 -15.48 0.94
C ARG A 291 -17.58 -14.63 1.96
N ASP A 292 -17.93 -13.36 2.09
CA ASP A 292 -17.29 -12.50 3.10
C ASP A 292 -17.64 -12.97 4.51
N LEU A 293 -18.88 -13.42 4.70
CA LEU A 293 -19.33 -13.96 5.99
C LEU A 293 -18.60 -15.26 6.35
N GLU A 294 -18.30 -16.13 5.39
CA GLU A 294 -17.48 -17.33 5.60
C GLU A 294 -16.05 -16.96 6.03
N ASN A 295 -15.43 -15.98 5.36
CA ASN A 295 -14.11 -15.49 5.72
C ASN A 295 -14.12 -14.81 7.10
N VAL A 296 -15.18 -14.07 7.46
CA VAL A 296 -15.38 -13.48 8.77
C VAL A 296 -15.43 -14.54 9.86
N VAL A 297 -16.22 -15.61 9.66
CA VAL A 297 -16.31 -16.71 10.62
C VAL A 297 -14.98 -17.42 10.76
N THR A 298 -14.23 -17.60 9.69
CA THR A 298 -12.86 -18.14 9.72
C THR A 298 -11.94 -17.25 10.56
N CYS A 299 -11.97 -15.92 10.38
CA CYS A 299 -11.22 -14.98 11.22
C CYS A 299 -11.65 -15.03 12.69
N LEU A 300 -12.94 -15.08 12.96
CA LEU A 300 -13.50 -15.25 14.29
C LEU A 300 -12.88 -16.47 15.01
N VAL A 301 -12.86 -17.62 14.33
CA VAL A 301 -12.31 -18.86 14.90
C VAL A 301 -10.80 -18.74 15.16
N VAL A 302 -10.05 -18.10 14.28
CA VAL A 302 -8.61 -17.84 14.51
C VAL A 302 -8.40 -16.95 15.74
N MET A 303 -9.24 -15.91 15.93
CA MET A 303 -9.16 -15.07 17.13
C MET A 303 -9.46 -15.88 18.41
N ILE A 304 -10.42 -16.80 18.35
CA ILE A 304 -10.72 -17.72 19.46
C ILE A 304 -9.50 -18.61 19.77
N VAL A 305 -8.84 -19.18 18.74
CA VAL A 305 -7.63 -19.99 18.89
C VAL A 305 -6.50 -19.21 19.58
N LEU A 306 -6.39 -17.92 19.28
CA LEU A 306 -5.41 -17.02 19.89
C LEU A 306 -5.83 -16.51 21.29
N GLY A 307 -7.00 -16.91 21.79
CA GLY A 307 -7.48 -16.56 23.14
C GLY A 307 -8.02 -15.14 23.27
N VAL A 308 -8.43 -14.51 22.18
CA VAL A 308 -9.04 -13.17 22.23
C VAL A 308 -10.42 -13.26 22.87
N LYS A 309 -10.71 -12.35 23.79
CA LYS A 309 -11.99 -12.33 24.51
C LYS A 309 -13.17 -12.04 23.58
N GLN A 310 -14.33 -12.63 23.88
CA GLN A 310 -15.52 -12.55 23.02
C GLN A 310 -16.05 -11.10 22.86
N ASP A 311 -15.96 -10.28 23.88
CA ASP A 311 -16.33 -8.87 23.83
C ASP A 311 -15.41 -8.06 22.92
N VAL A 312 -14.10 -8.34 22.96
CA VAL A 312 -13.09 -7.72 22.06
C VAL A 312 -13.31 -8.16 20.61
N ILE A 313 -13.59 -9.45 20.40
CA ILE A 313 -13.94 -9.97 19.08
C ILE A 313 -15.15 -9.22 18.51
N ALA A 314 -16.24 -9.13 19.29
CA ALA A 314 -17.47 -8.46 18.85
C ALA A 314 -17.22 -6.99 18.48
N GLN A 315 -16.42 -6.28 19.26
CA GLN A 315 -16.06 -4.90 18.99
C GLN A 315 -15.23 -4.76 17.69
N ARG A 316 -14.17 -5.55 17.54
CA ARG A 316 -13.24 -5.43 16.40
C ARG A 316 -13.89 -5.85 15.09
N MET A 317 -14.80 -6.82 15.10
CA MET A 317 -15.50 -7.26 13.90
C MET A 317 -16.31 -6.15 13.22
N THR A 318 -16.79 -5.16 13.96
CA THR A 318 -17.50 -4.01 13.39
C THR A 318 -16.60 -3.06 12.60
N THR A 319 -15.29 -3.11 12.82
CA THR A 319 -14.31 -2.21 12.19
C THR A 319 -13.71 -2.76 10.89
N LEU A 320 -14.09 -4.00 10.52
CA LEU A 320 -13.55 -4.63 9.32
C LEU A 320 -13.84 -3.81 8.07
N THR A 321 -12.83 -3.70 7.21
CA THR A 321 -12.94 -3.01 5.92
C THR A 321 -12.79 -4.00 4.76
N PRO A 322 -13.42 -3.74 3.60
CA PRO A 322 -13.22 -4.57 2.41
C PRO A 322 -11.74 -4.67 2.05
N VAL A 323 -11.26 -5.88 1.85
CA VAL A 323 -9.89 -6.14 1.39
C VAL A 323 -9.88 -6.18 -0.12
N GLY A 324 -9.08 -5.27 -0.71
CA GLY A 324 -8.65 -5.39 -2.10
C GLY A 324 -9.75 -5.67 -3.12
N THR A 325 -10.90 -4.98 -3.05
CA THR A 325 -11.61 -4.76 -4.30
C THR A 325 -10.75 -3.77 -5.09
N ARG A 326 -10.08 -4.24 -6.13
CA ARG A 326 -9.45 -3.39 -7.16
C ARG A 326 -10.52 -2.61 -7.94
N ILE A 327 -11.65 -2.36 -7.29
CA ILE A 327 -12.78 -1.61 -7.81
C ILE A 327 -12.45 -0.14 -7.59
N ASN A 328 -12.17 0.55 -8.67
CA ASN A 328 -11.99 1.99 -8.70
C ASN A 328 -13.32 2.67 -9.07
N VAL A 329 -13.72 3.69 -8.33
CA VAL A 329 -14.90 4.50 -8.65
C VAL A 329 -14.42 5.80 -9.28
N ILE A 330 -14.82 6.02 -10.52
CA ILE A 330 -14.40 7.15 -11.35
C ILE A 330 -15.63 8.00 -11.65
N GLU A 331 -15.48 9.30 -11.60
CA GLU A 331 -16.51 10.22 -12.08
C GLU A 331 -16.57 10.14 -13.61
N GLY A 332 -17.71 9.73 -14.14
CA GLY A 332 -17.90 9.50 -15.57
C GLY A 332 -18.44 10.72 -16.31
N VAL A 333 -18.39 10.66 -17.65
CA VAL A 333 -19.02 11.67 -18.53
C VAL A 333 -20.51 11.77 -18.25
N ASN A 334 -21.10 12.96 -18.51
CA ASN A 334 -22.54 13.21 -18.50
C ASN A 334 -23.25 12.69 -17.23
N ASN A 335 -22.72 13.04 -16.06
CA ASN A 335 -23.25 12.61 -14.74
C ASN A 335 -23.29 11.10 -14.53
N CYS A 336 -22.41 10.34 -15.21
CA CYS A 336 -22.24 8.91 -14.98
C CYS A 336 -21.30 8.66 -13.78
N THR A 337 -21.51 7.54 -13.10
CA THR A 337 -20.55 6.99 -12.12
C THR A 337 -19.97 5.71 -12.72
N VAL A 338 -18.66 5.67 -12.96
CA VAL A 338 -17.97 4.51 -13.54
C VAL A 338 -17.30 3.72 -12.44
N ILE A 339 -17.56 2.43 -12.41
CA ILE A 339 -16.98 1.47 -11.47
C ILE A 339 -16.10 0.53 -12.28
N ALA A 340 -14.79 0.69 -12.16
CA ALA A 340 -13.80 -0.10 -12.88
C ALA A 340 -13.38 -1.33 -12.05
N ASP A 341 -13.53 -2.54 -12.63
CA ASP A 341 -13.07 -3.81 -12.10
C ASP A 341 -12.44 -4.64 -13.23
N GLY A 342 -11.19 -4.33 -13.58
CA GLY A 342 -10.51 -4.78 -14.80
C GLY A 342 -9.54 -5.96 -14.65
N TYR A 343 -9.57 -6.73 -13.54
CA TYR A 343 -8.52 -7.73 -13.29
C TYR A 343 -8.95 -9.19 -13.41
N THR A 344 -10.23 -9.48 -13.29
CA THR A 344 -10.76 -10.84 -13.40
C THR A 344 -12.09 -10.83 -14.12
N SER A 345 -12.27 -11.76 -15.05
CA SER A 345 -13.50 -11.95 -15.79
C SER A 345 -14.01 -13.37 -15.60
N ASP A 346 -14.42 -13.70 -14.38
CA ASP A 346 -15.03 -14.96 -13.99
C ASP A 346 -16.41 -14.73 -13.34
N TYR A 347 -17.26 -15.77 -13.37
CA TYR A 347 -18.62 -15.69 -12.80
C TYR A 347 -18.65 -15.34 -11.32
N ASN A 348 -17.68 -15.83 -10.56
CA ASN A 348 -17.66 -15.66 -9.11
C ASN A 348 -17.22 -14.26 -8.69
N SER A 349 -16.37 -13.60 -9.46
CA SER A 349 -15.94 -12.20 -9.23
C SER A 349 -17.00 -11.19 -9.70
N LEU A 350 -17.94 -11.60 -10.55
CA LEU A 350 -19.00 -10.73 -11.05
C LEU A 350 -20.02 -10.38 -9.96
N THR A 351 -20.42 -11.32 -9.10
CA THR A 351 -21.40 -11.08 -8.04
C THR A 351 -20.97 -9.98 -7.07
N PRO A 352 -19.75 -10.00 -6.47
CA PRO A 352 -19.29 -8.93 -5.59
C PRO A 352 -19.21 -7.57 -6.28
N ALA A 353 -18.81 -7.53 -7.56
CA ALA A 353 -18.72 -6.29 -8.33
C ALA A 353 -20.11 -5.68 -8.55
N LEU A 354 -21.11 -6.50 -8.88
CA LEU A 354 -22.51 -6.07 -9.00
C LEU A 354 -23.08 -5.59 -7.67
N ASP A 355 -22.79 -6.30 -6.58
CA ASP A 355 -23.23 -5.89 -5.23
C ASP A 355 -22.61 -4.55 -4.82
N PHE A 356 -21.34 -4.34 -5.15
CA PHE A 356 -20.68 -3.05 -4.94
C PHE A 356 -21.35 -1.94 -5.78
N MET A 357 -21.59 -2.18 -7.06
CA MET A 357 -22.26 -1.25 -7.96
C MET A 357 -23.63 -0.84 -7.41
N ILE A 358 -24.48 -1.82 -7.03
CA ILE A 358 -25.83 -1.56 -6.52
C ILE A 358 -25.81 -0.72 -5.22
N ARG A 359 -24.87 -0.98 -4.33
CA ARG A 359 -24.69 -0.18 -3.09
C ARG A 359 -24.29 1.27 -3.37
N ARG A 360 -23.57 1.50 -4.47
CA ARG A 360 -23.08 2.81 -4.88
C ARG A 360 -24.01 3.54 -5.86
N SER A 361 -24.92 2.81 -6.52
CA SER A 361 -25.77 3.40 -7.53
C SER A 361 -26.71 4.44 -6.91
N ASN A 362 -26.77 5.59 -7.59
CA ASN A 362 -27.72 6.63 -7.27
C ASN A 362 -29.13 6.17 -7.76
N PRO A 363 -30.19 6.21 -6.94
CA PRO A 363 -31.55 5.86 -7.37
C PRO A 363 -32.06 6.62 -8.60
N ALA A 364 -31.48 7.78 -8.91
CA ALA A 364 -31.80 8.56 -10.12
C ALA A 364 -31.07 8.06 -11.36
N GLN A 365 -30.03 7.22 -11.25
CA GLN A 365 -29.26 6.71 -12.37
C GLN A 365 -29.71 5.31 -12.78
N SER A 366 -29.52 4.95 -14.03
CA SER A 366 -29.72 3.58 -14.51
C SER A 366 -28.45 2.74 -14.35
N ASN A 367 -28.59 1.43 -14.16
CA ASN A 367 -27.47 0.50 -13.96
C ASN A 367 -27.11 -0.16 -15.29
N THR A 368 -25.87 0.08 -15.75
CA THR A 368 -25.27 -0.49 -16.97
C THR A 368 -24.05 -1.34 -16.62
N VAL A 369 -23.93 -2.51 -17.24
CA VAL A 369 -22.77 -3.39 -17.09
C VAL A 369 -22.07 -3.52 -18.44
N ILE A 370 -20.79 -3.20 -18.51
CA ILE A 370 -19.90 -3.48 -19.64
C ILE A 370 -19.04 -4.69 -19.24
N LEU A 371 -19.19 -5.80 -19.95
CA LEU A 371 -18.63 -7.09 -19.58
C LEU A 371 -17.87 -7.71 -20.76
N SER A 372 -16.62 -8.19 -20.53
CA SER A 372 -15.89 -8.99 -21.51
C SER A 372 -16.36 -10.44 -21.51
N ASP A 373 -15.82 -11.26 -22.41
CA ASP A 373 -15.93 -12.71 -22.32
C ASP A 373 -15.49 -13.20 -20.95
N LEU A 374 -16.18 -14.24 -20.46
CA LEU A 374 -15.95 -14.82 -19.14
C LEU A 374 -15.21 -16.15 -19.29
N MET A 375 -14.25 -16.40 -18.41
CA MET A 375 -13.57 -17.70 -18.37
C MET A 375 -14.52 -18.78 -17.85
N PRO A 376 -14.69 -19.90 -18.59
CA PRO A 376 -15.48 -21.04 -18.13
C PRO A 376 -14.67 -21.82 -17.09
N GLU A 377 -14.95 -21.65 -15.80
CA GLU A 377 -14.23 -22.35 -14.73
C GLU A 377 -14.79 -23.76 -14.44
N ALA A 378 -16.11 -23.85 -14.20
CA ALA A 378 -16.76 -25.09 -13.76
C ALA A 378 -18.02 -25.44 -14.55
N PHE A 379 -18.37 -24.62 -15.55
CA PHE A 379 -19.61 -24.73 -16.30
C PHE A 379 -19.32 -24.90 -17.79
N SER A 380 -20.25 -25.55 -18.54
CA SER A 380 -20.23 -25.40 -19.98
C SER A 380 -20.46 -23.92 -20.35
N ALA A 381 -19.98 -23.48 -21.50
CA ALA A 381 -20.15 -22.09 -21.92
C ALA A 381 -21.64 -21.68 -21.98
N ASP A 382 -22.52 -22.55 -22.50
CA ASP A 382 -23.97 -22.29 -22.49
C ASP A 382 -24.52 -22.10 -21.07
N GLU A 383 -24.14 -22.94 -20.11
CA GLU A 383 -24.59 -22.85 -18.72
C GLU A 383 -24.05 -21.59 -18.04
N LEU A 384 -22.78 -21.23 -18.29
CA LEU A 384 -22.16 -20.03 -17.76
C LEU A 384 -22.95 -18.77 -18.15
N TYR A 385 -23.22 -18.57 -19.44
CA TYR A 385 -23.90 -17.38 -19.93
C TYR A 385 -25.38 -17.34 -19.55
N ILE A 386 -26.05 -18.50 -19.37
CA ILE A 386 -27.39 -18.57 -18.76
C ILE A 386 -27.34 -18.02 -17.32
N ARG A 387 -26.42 -18.52 -16.50
CA ARG A 387 -26.26 -18.09 -15.09
C ARG A 387 -25.92 -16.61 -14.99
N VAL A 388 -25.07 -16.09 -15.88
CA VAL A 388 -24.76 -14.65 -15.94
C VAL A 388 -26.02 -13.84 -16.25
N SER A 389 -26.83 -14.28 -17.20
CA SER A 389 -28.09 -13.62 -17.53
C SER A 389 -29.06 -13.59 -16.34
N GLU A 390 -29.21 -14.72 -15.64
CA GLU A 390 -30.05 -14.82 -14.44
C GLU A 390 -29.54 -13.94 -13.31
N LEU A 391 -28.22 -13.89 -13.11
CA LEU A 391 -27.58 -13.03 -12.11
C LEU A 391 -27.84 -11.54 -12.40
N LEU A 392 -27.58 -11.08 -13.62
CA LEU A 392 -27.82 -9.70 -14.02
C LEU A 392 -29.29 -9.32 -13.86
N LYS A 393 -30.20 -10.23 -14.21
CA LYS A 393 -31.65 -10.04 -14.01
C LYS A 393 -32.03 -9.96 -12.52
N SER A 394 -31.49 -10.84 -11.67
CA SER A 394 -31.76 -10.84 -10.23
C SER A 394 -31.25 -9.56 -9.56
N LYS A 395 -30.23 -8.92 -10.12
CA LYS A 395 -29.65 -7.64 -9.66
C LYS A 395 -30.28 -6.42 -10.32
N HIS A 396 -31.37 -6.60 -11.09
CA HIS A 396 -32.10 -5.53 -11.77
C HIS A 396 -31.25 -4.65 -12.70
N ILE A 397 -30.24 -5.25 -13.37
CA ILE A 397 -29.44 -4.57 -14.36
C ILE A 397 -30.30 -4.25 -15.59
N LYS A 398 -30.33 -2.98 -16.03
CA LYS A 398 -31.17 -2.54 -17.14
C LYS A 398 -30.47 -2.67 -18.49
N HIS A 399 -29.17 -2.36 -18.50
CA HIS A 399 -28.37 -2.32 -19.72
C HIS A 399 -27.15 -3.23 -19.60
N LEU A 400 -26.88 -3.98 -20.67
CA LEU A 400 -25.68 -4.82 -20.81
C LEU A 400 -24.97 -4.47 -22.10
N ILE A 401 -23.68 -4.23 -22.03
CA ILE A 401 -22.78 -4.14 -23.17
C ILE A 401 -21.80 -5.30 -23.07
N GLY A 402 -21.93 -6.29 -23.94
CA GLY A 402 -21.04 -7.44 -24.02
C GLY A 402 -19.96 -7.22 -25.07
N ILE A 403 -18.69 -7.46 -24.70
CA ILE A 403 -17.55 -7.30 -25.59
C ILE A 403 -16.75 -8.59 -25.65
N GLY A 404 -16.67 -9.15 -26.82
CA GLY A 404 -15.91 -10.36 -27.11
C GLY A 404 -16.67 -11.36 -27.98
N PRO A 405 -15.95 -12.32 -28.58
CA PRO A 405 -16.53 -13.35 -29.45
C PRO A 405 -17.60 -14.21 -28.77
N ASP A 406 -17.37 -14.59 -27.50
CA ASP A 406 -18.30 -15.42 -26.75
C ASP A 406 -19.53 -14.62 -26.29
N MET A 407 -19.36 -13.36 -25.85
CA MET A 407 -20.49 -12.47 -25.56
C MET A 407 -21.39 -12.31 -26.78
N CYS A 408 -20.83 -12.16 -27.97
CA CYS A 408 -21.59 -12.13 -29.23
C CYS A 408 -22.28 -13.44 -29.50
N ARG A 409 -21.61 -14.56 -29.35
CA ARG A 409 -22.11 -15.94 -29.63
C ARG A 409 -23.28 -16.31 -28.73
N TYR A 410 -23.19 -16.01 -27.44
CA TYR A 410 -24.16 -16.36 -26.42
C TYR A 410 -25.14 -15.20 -26.08
N GLY A 411 -25.11 -14.14 -26.85
CA GLY A 411 -25.98 -12.96 -26.69
C GLY A 411 -27.49 -13.28 -26.63
N ARG A 412 -27.91 -14.36 -27.25
CA ARG A 412 -29.31 -14.88 -27.24
C ARG A 412 -29.87 -15.09 -25.83
N TYR A 413 -29.02 -15.40 -24.83
CA TYR A 413 -29.46 -15.63 -23.47
C TYR A 413 -29.80 -14.33 -22.68
N PHE A 414 -29.41 -13.17 -23.18
CA PHE A 414 -29.64 -11.87 -22.56
C PHE A 414 -30.88 -11.11 -23.10
N SER A 415 -31.80 -11.82 -23.81
CA SER A 415 -32.98 -11.21 -24.42
C SER A 415 -33.94 -10.51 -23.44
N SER A 416 -33.82 -10.76 -22.16
CA SER A 416 -34.61 -10.10 -21.08
C SER A 416 -34.00 -8.78 -20.58
N ILE A 417 -32.80 -8.41 -21.02
CA ILE A 417 -32.07 -7.20 -20.69
C ILE A 417 -31.86 -6.41 -21.98
N ASN A 418 -31.81 -5.06 -21.89
CA ASN A 418 -31.42 -4.26 -23.05
C ASN A 418 -29.92 -4.44 -23.30
N ALA A 419 -29.59 -5.40 -24.17
CA ALA A 419 -28.21 -5.85 -24.39
C ALA A 419 -27.70 -5.47 -25.79
N GLN A 420 -26.45 -5.01 -25.86
CA GLN A 420 -25.71 -4.75 -27.08
C GLN A 420 -24.39 -5.52 -27.06
N PHE A 421 -23.96 -6.02 -28.23
CA PHE A 421 -22.78 -6.88 -28.28
C PHE A 421 -21.81 -6.39 -29.37
N TYR A 422 -20.51 -6.45 -29.06
CA TYR A 422 -19.41 -6.03 -29.89
C TYR A 422 -18.33 -7.12 -29.89
N ALA A 423 -17.75 -7.41 -31.06
CA ALA A 423 -16.75 -8.46 -31.17
C ALA A 423 -15.39 -8.05 -30.54
N SER A 424 -15.14 -6.75 -30.40
CA SER A 424 -13.91 -6.20 -29.82
C SER A 424 -14.11 -4.82 -29.22
N VAL A 425 -13.16 -4.36 -28.39
CA VAL A 425 -13.11 -2.98 -27.88
C VAL A 425 -13.00 -1.97 -29.01
N ALA A 426 -12.24 -2.27 -30.07
CA ALA A 426 -12.13 -1.39 -31.22
C ALA A 426 -13.50 -1.17 -31.93
N GLU A 427 -14.29 -2.25 -32.11
CA GLU A 427 -15.64 -2.13 -32.67
C GLU A 427 -16.59 -1.32 -31.76
N PHE A 428 -16.46 -1.49 -30.44
CA PHE A 428 -17.22 -0.72 -29.46
C PHE A 428 -16.88 0.78 -29.56
N LEU A 429 -15.59 1.15 -29.59
CA LEU A 429 -15.13 2.53 -29.66
C LEU A 429 -15.45 3.21 -30.99
N ASP A 430 -15.57 2.44 -32.09
CA ASP A 430 -16.00 2.97 -33.40
C ASP A 430 -17.50 3.32 -33.41
N LYS A 431 -18.31 2.62 -32.63
CA LYS A 431 -19.78 2.77 -32.64
C LYS A 431 -20.34 3.53 -31.45
N LYS A 432 -19.55 3.75 -30.40
CA LYS A 432 -19.97 4.42 -29.17
C LYS A 432 -19.14 5.67 -28.93
N SER A 433 -19.80 6.67 -28.39
CA SER A 433 -19.22 7.95 -28.01
C SER A 433 -19.62 8.31 -26.58
N THR A 434 -19.03 9.36 -26.02
CA THR A 434 -19.40 9.90 -24.69
C THR A 434 -20.86 10.30 -24.59
N GLY A 435 -21.51 10.69 -25.72
CA GLY A 435 -22.91 11.07 -25.76
C GLY A 435 -23.91 9.91 -25.66
N ASP A 436 -23.41 8.65 -25.72
CA ASP A 436 -24.27 7.46 -25.57
C ASP A 436 -24.51 7.08 -24.09
N PHE A 437 -23.84 7.77 -23.16
CA PHE A 437 -23.89 7.49 -21.71
C PHE A 437 -24.29 8.77 -20.96
N GLU A 438 -25.39 8.71 -20.24
CA GLU A 438 -25.93 9.82 -19.46
C GLU A 438 -26.73 9.31 -18.27
N ASP A 439 -26.50 9.89 -17.09
CA ASP A 439 -27.19 9.52 -15.85
C ASP A 439 -27.16 8.01 -15.53
N GLU A 440 -25.98 7.39 -15.68
CA GLU A 440 -25.79 5.95 -15.47
C GLU A 440 -24.74 5.63 -14.39
N THR A 441 -24.98 4.57 -13.61
CA THR A 441 -23.94 3.88 -12.88
C THR A 441 -23.45 2.71 -13.73
N ILE A 442 -22.18 2.74 -14.17
CA ILE A 442 -21.60 1.83 -15.15
C ILE A 442 -20.55 0.96 -14.47
N LEU A 443 -20.78 -0.35 -14.42
CA LEU A 443 -19.74 -1.31 -14.05
C LEU A 443 -18.97 -1.73 -15.29
N VAL A 444 -17.67 -1.48 -15.32
CA VAL A 444 -16.75 -1.91 -16.38
C VAL A 444 -15.92 -3.06 -15.84
N LYS A 445 -16.18 -4.28 -16.33
CA LYS A 445 -15.54 -5.51 -15.91
C LYS A 445 -15.05 -6.33 -17.09
N GLY A 446 -13.73 -6.45 -17.23
CA GLY A 446 -13.11 -7.17 -18.34
C GLY A 446 -11.83 -7.89 -17.94
N ALA A 447 -11.51 -8.97 -18.63
CA ALA A 447 -10.22 -9.62 -18.51
C ALA A 447 -9.11 -8.72 -19.12
N PRO A 448 -7.86 -8.80 -18.61
CA PRO A 448 -6.76 -7.93 -19.06
C PRO A 448 -6.51 -7.96 -20.57
N GLU A 449 -6.70 -9.10 -21.21
CA GLU A 449 -6.53 -9.27 -22.66
C GLU A 449 -7.51 -8.45 -23.53
N PHE A 450 -8.58 -7.90 -22.96
CA PHE A 450 -9.53 -7.04 -23.67
C PHE A 450 -9.19 -5.55 -23.60
N GLU A 451 -8.16 -5.15 -22.85
CA GLU A 451 -7.69 -3.76 -22.77
C GLU A 451 -8.80 -2.74 -22.45
N PHE A 452 -9.65 -3.03 -21.47
CA PHE A 452 -10.79 -2.22 -21.08
C PHE A 452 -10.43 -0.80 -20.58
N GLU A 453 -9.13 -0.51 -20.39
CA GLU A 453 -8.63 0.85 -20.13
C GLU A 453 -9.05 1.84 -21.21
N GLN A 454 -9.15 1.40 -22.47
CA GLN A 454 -9.64 2.26 -23.56
C GLN A 454 -11.11 2.65 -23.37
N ILE A 455 -11.92 1.76 -22.80
CA ILE A 455 -13.33 2.03 -22.45
C ILE A 455 -13.41 2.98 -21.26
N LEU A 456 -12.57 2.76 -20.24
CA LEU A 456 -12.49 3.66 -19.09
C LEU A 456 -12.11 5.07 -19.52
N ASN A 457 -11.15 5.22 -20.42
CA ASN A 457 -10.74 6.50 -20.99
C ASN A 457 -11.86 7.21 -21.76
N LEU A 458 -12.77 6.46 -22.42
CA LEU A 458 -13.97 7.03 -23.07
C LEU A 458 -15.00 7.52 -22.04
N LEU A 459 -15.23 6.73 -20.99
CA LEU A 459 -16.29 6.96 -20.01
C LEU A 459 -15.91 7.96 -18.92
N GLU A 460 -14.61 8.16 -18.69
CA GLU A 460 -14.12 9.05 -17.65
C GLU A 460 -14.41 10.52 -18.01
N ALA A 461 -14.97 11.27 -17.06
CA ALA A 461 -15.13 12.71 -17.20
C ALA A 461 -13.75 13.37 -17.29
N LYS A 462 -13.32 13.70 -18.50
CA LYS A 462 -12.07 14.45 -18.72
C LYS A 462 -12.27 15.88 -18.23
N GLN A 463 -12.20 16.09 -16.93
CA GLN A 463 -12.33 17.42 -16.36
C GLN A 463 -11.05 18.23 -16.49
N HIS A 464 -9.88 17.58 -16.54
CA HIS A 464 -8.58 18.23 -16.73
C HIS A 464 -7.64 17.36 -17.54
N GLN A 465 -6.95 17.96 -18.50
CA GLN A 465 -5.86 17.32 -19.26
C GLN A 465 -4.54 17.33 -18.48
N THR A 466 -4.49 18.07 -17.37
CA THR A 466 -3.35 18.08 -16.44
C THR A 466 -3.57 17.04 -15.35
N VAL A 467 -2.58 16.17 -15.15
CA VAL A 467 -2.65 15.02 -14.25
C VAL A 467 -1.39 14.97 -13.39
N GLU A 468 -1.56 14.74 -12.10
CA GLU A 468 -0.49 14.34 -11.20
C GLU A 468 -0.52 12.81 -11.06
N GLU A 469 0.52 12.16 -11.52
CA GLU A 469 0.72 10.72 -11.35
C GLU A 469 1.48 10.46 -10.06
N VAL A 470 0.98 9.51 -9.25
CA VAL A 470 1.54 9.19 -7.93
C VAL A 470 1.94 7.72 -7.89
N ASP A 471 3.24 7.46 -7.81
CA ASP A 471 3.81 6.11 -7.72
C ASP A 471 3.85 5.62 -6.26
N LEU A 472 2.89 4.77 -5.91
CA LEU A 472 2.81 4.17 -4.57
C LEU A 472 3.91 3.12 -4.32
N ASN A 473 4.51 2.57 -5.38
CA ASN A 473 5.67 1.67 -5.23
C ASN A 473 6.93 2.45 -4.87
N ALA A 474 7.12 3.63 -5.50
CA ALA A 474 8.19 4.56 -5.14
C ALA A 474 8.06 5.00 -3.67
N LEU A 475 6.84 5.32 -3.21
CA LEU A 475 6.59 5.65 -1.80
C LEU A 475 6.98 4.50 -0.85
N ALA A 476 6.53 3.27 -1.13
CA ALA A 476 6.85 2.11 -0.33
C ALA A 476 8.36 1.79 -0.36
N HIS A 477 9.00 1.99 -1.51
CA HIS A 477 10.45 1.90 -1.68
C HIS A 477 11.18 2.91 -0.79
N ASN A 478 10.82 4.18 -0.85
CA ASN A 478 11.44 5.24 -0.06
C ASN A 478 11.24 5.03 1.44
N PHE A 479 10.07 4.56 1.86
CA PHE A 479 9.85 4.18 3.25
C PHE A 479 10.82 3.06 3.70
N LYS A 480 10.97 2.00 2.90
CA LYS A 480 11.90 0.90 3.19
C LYS A 480 13.35 1.37 3.20
N PHE A 481 13.71 2.30 2.30
CA PHE A 481 15.02 2.94 2.30
C PHE A 481 15.32 3.59 3.65
N PHE A 482 14.46 4.48 4.15
CA PHE A 482 14.69 5.09 5.46
C PHE A 482 14.61 4.07 6.61
N ARG A 483 13.74 3.06 6.51
CA ARG A 483 13.66 1.99 7.49
C ARG A 483 14.98 1.21 7.62
N SER A 484 15.77 1.11 6.55
CA SER A 484 17.05 0.41 6.55
C SER A 484 18.13 1.09 7.43
N PHE A 485 18.02 2.41 7.68
CA PHE A 485 18.91 3.13 8.59
C PHE A 485 18.53 2.96 10.06
N LEU A 486 17.34 2.42 10.35
CA LEU A 486 16.82 2.37 11.70
C LEU A 486 17.23 1.06 12.40
N LYS A 487 17.45 1.17 13.70
CA LYS A 487 17.56 0.00 14.57
C LYS A 487 16.25 -0.77 14.57
N PRO A 488 16.27 -2.10 14.80
CA PRO A 488 15.06 -2.93 14.80
C PRO A 488 13.95 -2.40 15.72
N GLU A 489 14.32 -1.89 16.89
CA GLU A 489 13.42 -1.38 17.92
C GLU A 489 12.92 0.05 17.65
N THR A 490 13.57 0.81 16.75
CA THR A 490 13.20 2.19 16.46
C THR A 490 11.95 2.25 15.61
N LYS A 491 10.93 2.94 16.08
CA LYS A 491 9.67 3.16 15.37
C LYS A 491 9.78 4.24 14.28
N ALA A 492 8.94 4.14 13.26
CA ALA A 492 8.86 5.12 12.19
C ALA A 492 7.50 5.80 12.13
N VAL A 493 7.51 7.12 12.01
CA VAL A 493 6.32 7.94 11.74
C VAL A 493 6.35 8.40 10.28
N GLY A 494 5.32 8.08 9.52
CA GLY A 494 5.11 8.60 8.16
C GLY A 494 4.37 9.93 8.19
N MET A 495 4.95 10.97 7.58
CA MET A 495 4.31 12.28 7.50
C MET A 495 3.35 12.34 6.32
N VAL A 496 2.04 12.48 6.59
CA VAL A 496 0.97 12.53 5.56
C VAL A 496 0.17 13.84 5.61
N LYS A 497 0.71 14.86 6.24
CA LYS A 497 0.10 16.20 6.35
C LYS A 497 -0.04 16.88 4.98
N ALA A 498 -0.89 17.89 4.90
CA ALA A 498 -1.19 18.67 3.69
C ALA A 498 -1.61 17.74 2.52
N SER A 499 -2.59 16.84 2.77
CA SER A 499 -3.04 15.82 1.82
C SER A 499 -1.89 15.00 1.25
N GLY A 500 -1.02 14.45 2.12
CA GLY A 500 0.13 13.67 1.69
C GLY A 500 1.10 14.50 0.84
N TYR A 501 1.42 15.72 1.29
CA TYR A 501 2.23 16.70 0.54
C TYR A 501 1.68 17.00 -0.87
N GLY A 502 0.35 17.01 -1.02
CA GLY A 502 -0.33 17.22 -2.30
C GLY A 502 -0.70 15.94 -3.03
N ALA A 503 0.01 14.84 -2.80
CA ALA A 503 -0.14 13.58 -3.52
C ALA A 503 -1.38 12.74 -3.13
N GLY A 504 -2.21 13.20 -2.19
CA GLY A 504 -3.40 12.49 -1.70
C GLY A 504 -3.19 11.83 -0.33
N SER A 505 -4.22 11.88 0.52
CA SER A 505 -4.08 11.45 1.92
C SER A 505 -4.22 9.95 2.10
N TYR A 506 -5.28 9.36 1.55
CA TYR A 506 -5.65 7.98 1.83
C TYR A 506 -4.69 6.97 1.22
N GLU A 507 -4.38 7.10 -0.06
CA GLU A 507 -3.52 6.18 -0.81
C GLU A 507 -2.10 6.16 -0.22
N ILE A 508 -1.58 7.33 0.14
CA ILE A 508 -0.28 7.47 0.82
C ILE A 508 -0.33 6.80 2.20
N ALA A 509 -1.33 7.14 3.03
CA ALA A 509 -1.48 6.57 4.37
C ALA A 509 -1.67 5.06 4.34
N LYS A 510 -2.50 4.56 3.41
CA LYS A 510 -2.74 3.12 3.22
C LYS A 510 -1.46 2.39 2.80
N THR A 511 -0.70 2.98 1.88
CA THR A 511 0.58 2.40 1.44
C THR A 511 1.59 2.31 2.58
N LEU A 512 1.70 3.36 3.41
CA LEU A 512 2.58 3.36 4.58
C LEU A 512 2.12 2.34 5.64
N GLN A 513 0.80 2.24 5.90
CA GLN A 513 0.25 1.22 6.78
C GLN A 513 0.60 -0.19 6.29
N ASP A 514 0.42 -0.46 5.00
CA ASP A 514 0.74 -1.75 4.38
C ASP A 514 2.25 -2.06 4.37
N ALA A 515 3.09 -1.01 4.31
CA ALA A 515 4.54 -1.13 4.39
C ALA A 515 5.08 -1.32 5.83
N GLY A 516 4.21 -1.32 6.84
CA GLY A 516 4.59 -1.53 8.24
C GLY A 516 5.11 -0.27 8.95
N CYS A 517 4.63 0.91 8.56
CA CYS A 517 4.87 2.14 9.30
C CYS A 517 4.18 2.06 10.67
N ASP A 518 4.82 2.55 11.74
CA ASP A 518 4.30 2.43 13.11
C ASP A 518 3.25 3.51 13.44
N TYR A 519 3.44 4.73 12.94
CA TYR A 519 2.57 5.88 13.16
C TYR A 519 2.41 6.71 11.89
N LEU A 520 1.29 7.39 11.76
CA LEU A 520 1.15 8.50 10.82
C LEU A 520 1.15 9.83 11.58
N ALA A 521 1.53 10.91 10.90
CA ALA A 521 1.38 12.25 11.44
C ALA A 521 0.74 13.19 10.42
N VAL A 522 -0.32 13.88 10.85
CA VAL A 522 -1.07 14.88 10.10
C VAL A 522 -0.84 16.27 10.72
N ALA A 523 -1.15 17.33 9.98
CA ALA A 523 -1.03 18.68 10.51
C ALA A 523 -2.24 19.05 11.38
N VAL A 524 -3.44 18.77 10.91
CA VAL A 524 -4.69 19.18 11.53
C VAL A 524 -5.63 18.00 11.77
N GLN A 525 -6.55 18.18 12.69
CA GLN A 525 -7.50 17.14 13.11
C GLN A 525 -8.35 16.60 11.95
N ASP A 526 -8.82 17.46 11.03
CA ASP A 526 -9.70 17.06 9.94
C ASP A 526 -9.03 16.05 9.01
N GLU A 527 -7.72 16.20 8.74
CA GLU A 527 -6.94 15.22 7.97
C GLU A 527 -6.97 13.83 8.65
N GLY A 528 -6.81 13.79 9.97
CA GLY A 528 -6.88 12.55 10.74
C GLY A 528 -8.27 11.92 10.73
N VAL A 529 -9.33 12.74 10.86
CA VAL A 529 -10.73 12.28 10.78
C VAL A 529 -11.02 11.67 9.41
N ASP A 530 -10.56 12.31 8.34
CA ASP A 530 -10.79 11.80 6.98
C ASP A 530 -10.05 10.49 6.74
N LEU A 531 -8.83 10.34 7.24
CA LEU A 531 -8.10 9.07 7.20
C LEU A 531 -8.83 7.96 7.99
N ARG A 532 -9.36 8.27 9.18
CA ARG A 532 -10.17 7.30 9.95
C ARG A 532 -11.42 6.87 9.22
N LYS A 533 -12.18 7.82 8.64
CA LYS A 533 -13.38 7.52 7.83
C LYS A 533 -13.04 6.68 6.60
N ALA A 534 -11.86 6.87 6.03
CA ALA A 534 -11.36 6.08 4.91
C ALA A 534 -10.85 4.67 5.33
N GLY A 535 -10.76 4.36 6.64
CA GLY A 535 -10.40 3.03 7.13
C GLY A 535 -8.94 2.85 7.57
N ILE A 536 -8.21 3.93 7.79
CA ILE A 536 -6.87 3.87 8.38
C ILE A 536 -7.00 3.59 9.89
N THR A 537 -6.36 2.52 10.37
CA THR A 537 -6.48 2.04 11.76
C THR A 537 -5.26 2.33 12.61
N MET A 538 -4.07 2.48 12.01
CA MET A 538 -2.83 2.74 12.74
C MET A 538 -2.87 4.06 13.53
N PRO A 539 -2.05 4.26 14.58
CA PRO A 539 -2.01 5.49 15.37
C PRO A 539 -1.72 6.72 14.51
N ILE A 540 -2.44 7.82 14.75
CA ILE A 540 -2.31 9.08 14.01
C ILE A 540 -2.01 10.21 14.99
N ILE A 541 -0.84 10.83 14.84
CA ILE A 541 -0.43 12.00 15.60
C ILE A 541 -0.94 13.26 14.90
N VAL A 542 -1.57 14.17 15.66
CA VAL A 542 -2.00 15.48 15.16
C VAL A 542 -1.03 16.55 15.67
N LEU A 543 -0.28 17.19 14.75
CA LEU A 543 0.85 18.09 15.07
C LEU A 543 0.48 19.57 15.26
N ASN A 544 -0.75 19.96 14.96
CA ASN A 544 -1.27 21.30 15.13
C ASN A 544 -2.74 21.22 15.55
N PRO A 545 -3.01 20.67 16.73
CA PRO A 545 -4.39 20.56 17.17
C PRO A 545 -4.92 21.93 17.61
N SER A 546 -5.26 22.81 16.66
CA SER A 546 -6.18 23.89 17.04
C SER A 546 -7.54 23.23 17.25
N VAL A 547 -7.80 22.81 18.48
CA VAL A 547 -8.90 21.89 18.75
C VAL A 547 -10.20 22.70 18.85
N VAL A 548 -10.92 22.73 17.76
CA VAL A 548 -12.29 23.26 17.70
C VAL A 548 -13.30 22.16 18.03
N ASN A 549 -12.93 20.89 17.82
CA ASN A 549 -13.84 19.75 17.97
C ASN A 549 -13.19 18.60 18.77
N TYR A 550 -13.08 18.74 20.07
CA TYR A 550 -12.57 17.70 20.96
C TYR A 550 -13.30 16.36 20.84
N LYS A 551 -14.63 16.37 20.59
CA LYS A 551 -15.41 15.15 20.41
C LYS A 551 -14.82 14.30 19.27
N ALA A 552 -14.52 14.90 18.14
CA ALA A 552 -13.97 14.17 17.02
C ALA A 552 -12.56 13.61 17.33
N MET A 553 -11.72 14.33 18.08
CA MET A 553 -10.42 13.85 18.55
C MET A 553 -10.55 12.53 19.31
N PHE A 554 -11.41 12.51 20.34
CA PHE A 554 -11.59 11.33 21.17
C PHE A 554 -12.35 10.20 20.45
N THR A 555 -13.40 10.54 19.68
CA THR A 555 -14.21 9.53 18.96
C THR A 555 -13.40 8.79 17.89
N HIS A 556 -12.48 9.49 17.21
CA HIS A 556 -11.65 8.93 16.16
C HIS A 556 -10.27 8.49 16.65
N HIS A 557 -10.01 8.50 17.95
CA HIS A 557 -8.73 8.11 18.55
C HIS A 557 -7.53 8.77 17.84
N LEU A 558 -7.57 10.12 17.72
CA LEU A 558 -6.47 10.91 17.17
C LEU A 558 -5.60 11.41 18.32
N GLU A 559 -4.30 11.17 18.24
CA GLU A 559 -3.34 11.44 19.32
C GLU A 559 -2.73 12.85 19.17
N PRO A 560 -3.15 13.85 19.97
CA PRO A 560 -2.68 15.22 19.80
C PRO A 560 -1.28 15.44 20.35
N GLU A 561 -0.50 16.33 19.69
CA GLU A 561 0.62 16.97 20.38
C GLU A 561 0.07 17.95 21.44
N VAL A 562 0.81 18.10 22.54
CA VAL A 562 0.57 19.10 23.56
C VAL A 562 1.82 19.95 23.72
N TYR A 563 1.66 21.28 23.68
CA TYR A 563 2.77 22.24 23.60
C TYR A 563 2.67 23.41 24.57
N SER A 564 1.55 23.54 25.32
CA SER A 564 1.38 24.57 26.36
C SER A 564 0.54 24.01 27.53
N ILE A 565 0.67 24.65 28.69
CA ILE A 565 -0.13 24.30 29.91
C ILE A 565 -1.61 24.55 29.65
N GLU A 566 -1.94 25.61 28.96
CA GLU A 566 -3.30 26.06 28.66
C GLU A 566 -4.01 25.00 27.79
N GLU A 567 -3.38 24.59 26.69
CA GLU A 567 -3.91 23.59 25.80
C GLU A 567 -4.06 22.22 26.49
N CYS A 568 -3.03 21.82 27.24
CA CYS A 568 -3.03 20.58 28.00
C CYS A 568 -4.19 20.55 29.03
N SER A 569 -4.42 21.68 29.71
CA SER A 569 -5.51 21.83 30.67
C SER A 569 -6.88 21.77 30.02
N GLU A 570 -7.05 22.39 28.87
CA GLU A 570 -8.32 22.35 28.12
C GLU A 570 -8.59 20.95 27.56
N LEU A 571 -7.57 20.25 27.04
CA LEU A 571 -7.68 18.86 26.59
C LEU A 571 -8.10 17.93 27.74
N ILE A 572 -7.54 18.09 28.94
CA ILE A 572 -7.93 17.32 30.13
C ILE A 572 -9.39 17.58 30.49
N LYS A 573 -9.80 18.86 30.53
CA LYS A 573 -11.17 19.26 30.85
C LYS A 573 -12.18 18.70 29.86
N GLU A 574 -11.89 18.81 28.57
CA GLU A 574 -12.76 18.31 27.52
C GLU A 574 -12.77 16.77 27.49
N GLY A 575 -11.60 16.12 27.61
CA GLY A 575 -11.50 14.66 27.68
C GLY A 575 -12.31 14.05 28.81
N ALA A 576 -12.34 14.67 29.97
CA ALA A 576 -13.15 14.24 31.09
C ALA A 576 -14.66 14.23 30.77
N LYS A 577 -15.15 15.16 29.94
CA LYS A 577 -16.57 15.19 29.49
C LYS A 577 -16.92 14.00 28.58
N TYR A 578 -15.96 13.51 27.82
CA TYR A 578 -16.13 12.37 26.93
C TYR A 578 -15.73 11.03 27.55
N GLY A 579 -15.40 11.02 28.86
CA GLY A 579 -15.01 9.81 29.57
C GLY A 579 -13.62 9.29 29.18
N ALA A 580 -12.75 10.13 28.62
CA ALA A 580 -11.40 9.73 28.26
C ALA A 580 -10.61 9.32 29.52
N HIS A 581 -9.86 8.24 29.42
CA HIS A 581 -8.99 7.72 30.46
C HIS A 581 -7.68 7.25 29.83
N GLU A 582 -6.55 7.71 30.36
CA GLU A 582 -5.21 7.44 29.82
C GLU A 582 -5.08 7.69 28.30
N PHE A 583 -5.79 8.70 27.80
CA PHE A 583 -5.77 9.02 26.37
C PHE A 583 -4.36 9.47 25.94
N PRO A 584 -3.76 8.87 24.88
CA PRO A 584 -2.39 9.12 24.49
C PRO A 584 -2.20 10.55 23.97
N VAL A 585 -1.13 11.21 24.46
CA VAL A 585 -0.71 12.53 23.99
C VAL A 585 0.80 12.58 23.76
N HIS A 586 1.24 13.47 22.88
CA HIS A 586 2.64 13.64 22.51
C HIS A 586 3.16 14.99 23.00
N ILE A 587 4.08 14.97 23.97
CA ILE A 587 4.64 16.20 24.56
C ILE A 587 5.63 16.81 23.60
N LYS A 588 5.35 18.03 23.14
CA LYS A 588 6.27 18.84 22.34
C LYS A 588 7.23 19.62 23.20
N LEU A 589 8.54 19.48 22.95
CA LEU A 589 9.59 20.25 23.60
C LEU A 589 10.19 21.26 22.63
N ASP A 590 10.36 22.50 23.04
CA ASP A 590 11.10 23.51 22.27
C ASP A 590 12.58 23.43 22.62
N THR A 591 13.36 22.87 21.72
CA THR A 591 14.82 22.72 21.88
C THR A 591 15.63 23.71 21.06
N GLY A 592 14.97 24.74 20.48
CA GLY A 592 15.68 25.76 19.71
C GLY A 592 15.06 26.14 18.37
N MET A 593 13.92 25.53 17.98
CA MET A 593 13.18 25.97 16.80
C MET A 593 12.28 27.19 17.11
N HIS A 594 11.88 27.36 18.37
CA HIS A 594 11.09 28.47 18.89
C HIS A 594 9.75 28.69 18.17
N ARG A 595 9.09 27.57 17.79
CA ARG A 595 7.77 27.59 17.16
C ARG A 595 6.67 27.20 18.11
N LEU A 596 6.76 26.01 18.69
CA LEU A 596 5.85 25.44 19.66
C LEU A 596 6.61 24.48 20.59
N GLY A 597 6.14 24.30 21.82
CA GLY A 597 6.69 23.32 22.75
C GLY A 597 6.99 23.89 24.11
N PHE A 598 7.11 23.02 25.12
CA PHE A 598 7.51 23.38 26.47
C PHE A 598 9.00 23.66 26.55
N THR A 599 9.35 24.76 27.21
CA THR A 599 10.74 25.02 27.62
C THR A 599 11.04 24.23 28.90
N LYS A 600 12.34 24.11 29.24
CA LYS A 600 12.80 23.42 30.44
C LYS A 600 12.17 23.97 31.73
N GLU A 601 11.98 25.29 31.81
CA GLU A 601 11.40 25.99 32.94
C GLU A 601 9.93 25.64 33.17
N GLN A 602 9.21 25.26 32.10
CA GLN A 602 7.79 24.84 32.13
C GLN A 602 7.58 23.38 32.51
N ILE A 603 8.62 22.53 32.39
CA ILE A 603 8.53 21.11 32.67
C ILE A 603 8.00 20.78 34.08
N PRO A 604 8.44 21.41 35.16
CA PRO A 604 7.89 21.10 36.49
C PRO A 604 6.38 21.36 36.61
N ALA A 605 5.88 22.42 35.95
CA ALA A 605 4.45 22.73 35.94
C ALA A 605 3.68 21.69 35.09
N LEU A 606 4.22 21.27 33.94
CA LEU A 606 3.66 20.21 33.10
C LEU A 606 3.57 18.87 33.87
N ILE A 607 4.64 18.43 34.52
CA ILE A 607 4.67 17.21 35.32
C ILE A 607 3.59 17.24 36.40
N LYS A 608 3.50 18.36 37.12
CA LYS A 608 2.47 18.54 38.17
C LYS A 608 1.05 18.39 37.59
N LEU A 609 0.79 18.99 36.42
CA LEU A 609 -0.49 18.91 35.76
C LEU A 609 -0.79 17.47 35.33
N LEU A 610 0.14 16.81 34.66
CA LEU A 610 -0.05 15.44 34.17
C LEU A 610 -0.25 14.42 35.31
N LYS A 611 0.42 14.58 36.46
CA LYS A 611 0.28 13.70 37.62
C LYS A 611 -1.01 13.94 38.41
N SER A 612 -1.69 15.07 38.23
CA SER A 612 -2.91 15.42 38.98
C SER A 612 -4.20 14.86 38.37
N GLN A 613 -4.11 14.15 37.26
CA GLN A 613 -5.26 13.67 36.51
C GLN A 613 -4.98 12.29 35.87
N SER A 614 -6.04 11.66 35.32
CA SER A 614 -5.98 10.35 34.64
C SER A 614 -6.64 10.36 33.25
N VAL A 615 -6.97 11.54 32.73
CA VAL A 615 -7.68 11.69 31.44
C VAL A 615 -6.72 11.46 30.28
N ILE A 616 -5.53 12.07 30.35
CA ILE A 616 -4.50 11.95 29.32
C ILE A 616 -3.23 11.31 29.88
N LYS A 617 -2.49 10.64 29.00
CA LYS A 617 -1.24 9.94 29.33
C LYS A 617 -0.16 10.28 28.30
N PRO A 618 1.03 10.71 28.73
CA PRO A 618 2.15 10.89 27.82
C PRO A 618 2.55 9.59 27.12
N ALA A 619 2.35 9.52 25.82
CA ALA A 619 2.79 8.42 24.98
C ALA A 619 4.20 8.68 24.43
N SER A 620 4.49 9.93 24.05
CA SER A 620 5.82 10.29 23.59
C SER A 620 6.21 11.73 23.99
N MET A 621 7.50 11.99 23.90
CA MET A 621 8.12 13.31 24.01
C MET A 621 8.93 13.59 22.75
N PHE A 622 8.77 14.74 22.14
CA PHE A 622 9.46 15.02 20.90
C PHE A 622 9.84 16.50 20.70
N SER A 623 10.78 16.71 19.80
CA SER A 623 11.16 18.03 19.29
C SER A 623 11.40 18.00 17.80
N HIS A 624 11.92 19.08 17.22
CA HIS A 624 12.22 19.18 15.80
C HIS A 624 13.56 19.86 15.56
N LEU A 625 14.41 19.21 14.77
CA LEU A 625 15.68 19.78 14.33
C LEU A 625 15.43 20.86 13.29
N CYS A 626 16.02 22.03 13.46
CA CYS A 626 15.76 23.17 12.56
C CYS A 626 16.85 23.38 11.49
N VAL A 627 18.02 22.76 11.64
CA VAL A 627 19.19 22.93 10.74
C VAL A 627 19.91 21.59 10.50
N ALA A 628 19.17 20.50 10.53
CA ALA A 628 19.76 19.17 10.30
C ALA A 628 20.33 18.98 8.89
N ASP A 629 19.88 19.77 7.93
CA ASP A 629 20.32 19.80 6.52
C ASP A 629 21.51 20.74 6.27
N GLU A 630 21.96 21.48 7.29
CA GLU A 630 23.07 22.45 7.18
C GLU A 630 24.30 21.98 7.97
N PRO A 631 25.27 21.29 7.37
CA PRO A 631 26.47 20.80 8.06
C PRO A 631 27.25 21.87 8.81
N ALA A 632 27.25 23.11 8.32
CA ALA A 632 27.90 24.24 8.97
C ALA A 632 27.30 24.57 10.35
N GLN A 633 26.08 24.11 10.64
CA GLN A 633 25.34 24.36 11.88
C GLN A 633 25.23 23.11 12.78
N ASP A 634 26.04 22.09 12.57
CA ASP A 634 26.02 20.85 13.37
C ASP A 634 26.20 21.12 14.87
N ALA A 635 26.98 22.11 15.23
CA ALA A 635 27.14 22.51 16.63
C ALA A 635 25.81 22.91 17.30
N TYR A 636 24.92 23.57 16.56
CA TYR A 636 23.58 23.92 17.03
C TYR A 636 22.67 22.68 17.09
N THR A 637 22.74 21.82 16.11
CA THR A 637 22.00 20.55 16.13
C THR A 637 22.39 19.71 17.34
N MET A 638 23.69 19.65 17.68
CA MET A 638 24.16 18.95 18.89
C MET A 638 23.68 19.60 20.18
N GLN A 639 23.52 20.92 20.22
CA GLN A 639 22.90 21.63 21.37
C GLN A 639 21.41 21.23 21.49
N GLN A 640 20.67 21.14 20.37
CA GLN A 640 19.28 20.69 20.40
C GLN A 640 19.16 19.26 20.94
N PHE A 641 20.06 18.34 20.59
CA PHE A 641 20.09 16.99 21.16
C PHE A 641 20.35 17.00 22.66
N ALA A 642 21.37 17.73 23.13
CA ALA A 642 21.71 17.79 24.55
C ALA A 642 20.54 18.35 25.38
N TYR A 643 19.91 19.41 24.91
CA TYR A 643 18.75 20.01 25.56
C TYR A 643 17.55 19.06 25.58
N PHE A 644 17.31 18.34 24.48
CA PHE A 644 16.27 17.34 24.39
C PHE A 644 16.48 16.18 25.37
N GLU A 645 17.70 15.65 25.45
CA GLU A 645 18.06 14.58 26.39
C GLU A 645 17.85 15.01 27.85
N GLU A 646 18.23 16.24 28.20
CA GLU A 646 18.04 16.78 29.54
C GLU A 646 16.54 16.92 29.87
N CYS A 647 15.74 17.53 28.99
CA CYS A 647 14.31 17.74 29.21
C CYS A 647 13.55 16.41 29.29
N THR A 648 13.85 15.45 28.41
CA THR A 648 13.20 14.14 28.44
C THR A 648 13.58 13.31 29.67
N ALA A 649 14.81 13.39 30.15
CA ALA A 649 15.23 12.76 31.40
C ALA A 649 14.47 13.32 32.62
N MET A 650 14.28 14.65 32.68
CA MET A 650 13.48 15.29 33.74
C MET A 650 12.05 14.76 33.77
N ILE A 651 11.39 14.65 32.59
CA ILE A 651 10.03 14.15 32.50
C ILE A 651 9.99 12.66 32.83
N GLN A 652 10.83 11.84 32.20
CA GLN A 652 10.82 10.38 32.39
C GLN A 652 11.05 9.96 33.84
N SER A 653 11.88 10.71 34.61
CA SER A 653 12.15 10.40 36.02
C SER A 653 10.91 10.46 36.93
N GLU A 654 9.87 11.14 36.51
CA GLU A 654 8.64 11.36 37.26
C GLU A 654 7.49 10.41 36.90
N PHE A 655 7.67 9.58 35.87
CA PHE A 655 6.67 8.63 35.40
C PHE A 655 7.21 7.19 35.43
N SER A 656 6.36 6.24 35.88
CA SER A 656 6.71 4.82 35.95
C SER A 656 6.63 4.09 34.62
N HIS A 657 5.81 4.57 33.69
CA HIS A 657 5.74 4.04 32.34
C HIS A 657 6.78 4.69 31.43
N TYR A 658 7.22 3.96 30.43
CA TYR A 658 8.17 4.47 29.46
C TYR A 658 7.49 5.43 28.50
N ILE A 659 8.09 6.58 28.22
CA ILE A 659 7.58 7.60 27.30
C ILE A 659 8.55 7.63 26.10
N ILE A 660 8.03 7.34 24.92
CA ILE A 660 8.79 7.28 23.66
C ILE A 660 9.43 8.62 23.33
N ARG A 661 10.70 8.62 22.92
CA ARG A 661 11.44 9.86 22.58
C ARG A 661 11.71 9.93 21.08
N HIS A 662 11.46 11.09 20.45
CA HIS A 662 11.81 11.27 19.04
C HIS A 662 12.13 12.73 18.70
N ILE A 663 13.17 12.93 17.89
CA ILE A 663 13.58 14.26 17.44
C ILE A 663 13.96 14.29 15.96
N LEU A 664 14.48 13.17 15.39
CA LEU A 664 14.98 13.12 14.03
C LEU A 664 13.85 13.34 13.00
N ASN A 665 14.13 14.21 12.02
CA ASN A 665 13.42 14.33 10.75
C ASN A 665 14.15 13.51 9.67
N THR A 666 13.70 13.58 8.41
CA THR A 666 14.27 12.84 7.27
C THR A 666 15.80 12.95 7.21
N THR A 667 16.33 14.17 7.17
CA THR A 667 17.77 14.43 7.09
C THR A 667 18.51 13.95 8.33
N GLY A 668 17.92 14.16 9.49
CA GLY A 668 18.49 13.71 10.77
C GLY A 668 18.67 12.21 10.84
N ILE A 669 17.81 11.41 10.21
CA ILE A 669 17.90 9.94 10.14
C ILE A 669 19.22 9.53 9.47
N VAL A 670 19.57 10.16 8.36
CA VAL A 670 20.78 9.84 7.59
C VAL A 670 22.03 10.39 8.29
N ARG A 671 21.98 11.64 8.76
CA ARG A 671 23.17 12.33 9.30
C ARG A 671 23.51 11.98 10.74
N PHE A 672 22.54 11.61 11.56
CA PHE A 672 22.74 11.38 13.00
C PHE A 672 22.18 10.01 13.44
N PRO A 673 22.64 8.90 12.84
CA PRO A 673 22.09 7.56 13.09
C PRO A 673 22.17 7.12 14.55
N ASP A 674 23.12 7.63 15.32
CA ASP A 674 23.27 7.34 16.75
C ASP A 674 22.22 8.04 17.64
N LYS A 675 21.49 9.04 17.10
CA LYS A 675 20.47 9.83 17.79
C LYS A 675 19.03 9.46 17.45
N GLN A 676 18.79 8.22 17.01
CA GLN A 676 17.44 7.75 16.62
C GLN A 676 16.46 7.74 17.81
N PHE A 677 16.95 7.61 19.03
CA PHE A 677 16.13 7.37 20.21
C PHE A 677 15.16 6.19 19.98
N ASP A 678 13.87 6.39 20.27
CA ASP A 678 12.87 5.31 20.20
C ASP A 678 12.03 5.39 18.93
N MET A 679 12.00 6.55 18.26
CA MET A 679 11.17 6.80 17.09
C MET A 679 11.74 7.92 16.22
N VAL A 680 11.46 7.86 14.92
CA VAL A 680 11.88 8.89 13.95
C VAL A 680 10.70 9.33 13.08
N ARG A 681 10.80 10.52 12.45
CA ARG A 681 9.76 11.03 11.57
C ARG A 681 10.29 11.20 10.14
N ILE A 682 9.75 10.41 9.23
CA ILE A 682 10.11 10.45 7.82
C ILE A 682 9.13 11.38 7.11
N GLY A 683 9.65 12.49 6.58
CA GLY A 683 8.87 13.53 5.91
C GLY A 683 9.08 13.50 4.40
N ILE A 684 9.74 14.53 3.87
CA ILE A 684 9.85 14.79 2.43
C ILE A 684 10.57 13.66 1.67
N GLY A 685 11.48 12.95 2.32
CA GLY A 685 12.17 11.81 1.71
C GLY A 685 11.21 10.66 1.33
N LEU A 686 10.05 10.51 2.01
CA LEU A 686 9.00 9.57 1.57
C LEU A 686 8.56 9.84 0.14
N TYR A 687 8.54 11.12 -0.25
CA TYR A 687 8.10 11.59 -1.56
C TYR A 687 9.23 11.63 -2.60
N GLY A 688 10.41 11.10 -2.22
CA GLY A 688 11.54 10.94 -3.14
C GLY A 688 12.41 12.18 -3.32
N ILE A 689 12.20 13.19 -2.47
CA ILE A 689 13.00 14.42 -2.50
C ILE A 689 14.26 14.23 -1.66
N LYS A 690 15.40 14.47 -2.28
CA LYS A 690 16.69 14.38 -1.63
C LYS A 690 16.91 15.61 -0.73
N THR A 691 17.41 15.35 0.47
CA THR A 691 17.79 16.41 1.42
C THR A 691 19.30 16.53 1.59
N MET A 692 20.07 15.58 1.01
CA MET A 692 21.51 15.51 1.05
C MET A 692 22.11 15.51 -0.34
N PHE A 693 23.27 16.14 -0.48
CA PHE A 693 24.01 16.25 -1.77
C PHE A 693 25.24 15.32 -1.84
N ASP A 694 25.38 14.40 -0.89
CA ASP A 694 26.54 13.49 -0.75
C ASP A 694 26.31 12.09 -1.34
N HIS A 695 25.30 11.94 -2.19
CA HIS A 695 24.89 10.68 -2.79
C HIS A 695 24.27 9.64 -1.85
N SER A 696 24.14 9.91 -0.55
CA SER A 696 23.55 8.97 0.43
C SER A 696 22.06 8.69 0.16
N GLU A 697 21.37 9.56 -0.56
CA GLU A 697 19.94 9.48 -0.89
C GLU A 697 19.69 9.19 -2.39
N ASP A 698 20.69 8.78 -3.16
CA ASP A 698 20.54 8.53 -4.61
C ASP A 698 19.60 7.36 -4.95
N ALA A 699 19.30 6.49 -3.99
CA ALA A 699 18.33 5.41 -4.15
C ALA A 699 16.87 5.87 -4.04
N LEU A 700 16.59 7.10 -3.61
CA LEU A 700 15.23 7.62 -3.54
C LEU A 700 14.60 7.74 -4.94
N LYS A 701 13.31 7.43 -5.02
CA LYS A 701 12.52 7.49 -6.25
C LYS A 701 11.48 8.61 -6.16
N PRO A 702 11.34 9.46 -7.17
CA PRO A 702 10.24 10.42 -7.24
C PRO A 702 8.89 9.72 -7.10
N VAL A 703 8.02 10.25 -6.25
CA VAL A 703 6.68 9.70 -6.01
C VAL A 703 5.65 10.39 -6.89
N SER A 704 5.77 11.71 -7.08
CA SER A 704 4.84 12.48 -7.91
C SER A 704 5.50 12.93 -9.19
N SER A 705 4.76 12.87 -10.30
CA SER A 705 5.08 13.52 -11.57
C SER A 705 3.87 14.28 -12.08
N LEU A 706 4.09 15.45 -12.67
CA LEU A 706 3.03 16.33 -13.17
C LEU A 706 3.11 16.42 -14.69
N HIS A 707 2.04 16.02 -15.34
CA HIS A 707 1.91 16.01 -16.79
C HIS A 707 0.75 16.86 -17.27
N SER A 708 0.86 17.40 -18.47
CA SER A 708 -0.20 18.09 -19.17
C SER A 708 -0.14 17.76 -20.67
N VAL A 709 -0.94 18.45 -21.48
CA VAL A 709 -1.08 18.14 -22.92
C VAL A 709 -0.97 19.39 -23.78
N VAL A 710 -0.35 19.24 -24.95
CA VAL A 710 -0.31 20.27 -25.98
C VAL A 710 -1.66 20.34 -26.68
N ILE A 711 -2.32 21.50 -26.63
CA ILE A 711 -3.64 21.70 -27.28
C ILE A 711 -3.58 22.48 -28.59
N SER A 712 -2.49 23.18 -28.87
CA SER A 712 -2.33 23.99 -30.09
C SER A 712 -0.85 24.21 -30.37
N ILE A 713 -0.49 24.17 -31.65
CA ILE A 713 0.84 24.56 -32.10
C ILE A 713 0.65 25.55 -33.26
N LYS A 714 1.36 26.68 -33.20
CA LYS A 714 1.35 27.70 -34.24
C LYS A 714 2.76 28.18 -34.54
N GLU A 715 3.02 28.45 -35.81
CA GLU A 715 4.26 29.05 -36.30
C GLU A 715 4.15 30.58 -36.35
N TRP A 716 5.16 31.24 -35.78
CA TRP A 716 5.20 32.70 -35.68
C TRP A 716 6.55 33.24 -36.16
N PRO A 717 6.56 34.34 -36.95
CA PRO A 717 7.81 34.93 -37.41
C PRO A 717 8.60 35.63 -36.29
N GLU A 718 9.90 35.85 -36.56
CA GLU A 718 10.77 36.68 -35.73
C GLU A 718 10.11 38.03 -35.36
N GLY A 719 10.34 38.52 -34.16
CA GLY A 719 9.77 39.75 -33.62
C GLY A 719 8.35 39.62 -33.12
N THR A 720 7.63 38.48 -33.33
CA THR A 720 6.32 38.25 -32.75
C THR A 720 6.40 38.19 -31.24
N THR A 721 5.40 38.72 -30.57
CA THR A 721 5.32 38.74 -29.09
C THR A 721 4.22 37.81 -28.61
N ILE A 722 4.52 37.05 -27.53
CA ILE A 722 3.67 35.98 -26.99
C ILE A 722 3.22 36.33 -25.56
N GLY A 723 1.95 36.06 -25.26
CA GLY A 723 1.35 36.13 -23.95
C GLY A 723 1.01 37.54 -23.44
N TYR A 724 0.51 37.56 -22.19
CA TYR A 724 0.12 38.78 -21.52
C TYR A 724 1.32 39.74 -21.32
N GLY A 725 1.06 41.02 -21.57
CA GLY A 725 2.08 42.06 -21.49
C GLY A 725 3.10 42.02 -22.63
N ARG A 726 2.95 41.10 -23.59
CA ARG A 726 3.85 40.94 -24.73
C ARG A 726 5.30 40.71 -24.32
N HIS A 727 5.53 40.00 -23.19
CA HIS A 727 6.87 39.80 -22.60
C HIS A 727 7.68 38.76 -23.36
N GLY A 728 7.03 37.71 -23.93
CA GLY A 728 7.70 36.75 -24.78
C GLY A 728 8.01 37.34 -26.14
N VAL A 729 9.28 37.56 -26.48
CA VAL A 729 9.69 38.08 -27.81
C VAL A 729 10.42 36.96 -28.54
N LEU A 730 9.97 36.64 -29.74
CA LEU A 730 10.58 35.61 -30.58
C LEU A 730 11.77 36.21 -31.36
N HIS A 731 12.91 35.54 -31.31
CA HIS A 731 14.16 35.96 -31.95
C HIS A 731 14.48 35.20 -33.24
N ARG A 732 13.56 34.31 -33.64
CA ARG A 732 13.61 33.51 -34.89
C ARG A 732 12.20 33.09 -35.27
N LEU A 733 12.06 32.52 -36.46
CA LEU A 733 10.82 31.80 -36.80
C LEU A 733 10.66 30.66 -35.82
N SER A 734 9.55 30.65 -35.05
CA SER A 734 9.36 29.71 -33.91
C SER A 734 8.01 29.02 -34.00
N ARG A 735 8.01 27.73 -33.60
CA ARG A 735 6.82 26.93 -33.33
C ARG A 735 6.48 27.05 -31.85
N ILE A 736 5.34 27.64 -31.54
CA ILE A 736 4.87 27.86 -30.16
C ILE A 736 3.71 26.93 -29.87
N ALA A 737 3.89 26.07 -28.87
CA ALA A 737 2.85 25.20 -28.35
C ALA A 737 2.16 25.85 -27.16
N THR A 738 0.84 25.60 -27.04
CA THR A 738 0.04 25.96 -25.86
C THR A 738 -0.26 24.68 -25.07
N VAL A 739 0.08 24.69 -23.79
CA VAL A 739 -0.10 23.58 -22.84
C VAL A 739 -1.16 23.95 -21.83
N THR A 740 -2.04 23.01 -21.46
CA THR A 740 -3.20 23.20 -20.57
C THR A 740 -2.85 23.19 -19.09
N ILE A 741 -1.84 23.95 -18.68
CA ILE A 741 -1.49 24.15 -17.29
C ILE A 741 -1.18 25.62 -17.02
N GLY A 742 -1.68 26.16 -15.92
CA GLY A 742 -1.45 27.52 -15.52
C GLY A 742 -1.36 27.72 -14.01
N TYR A 743 -1.35 28.97 -13.55
CA TYR A 743 -1.17 29.22 -12.13
C TYR A 743 -2.37 28.79 -11.27
N ALA A 744 -3.56 28.58 -11.85
CA ALA A 744 -4.71 28.00 -11.15
C ALA A 744 -4.53 26.49 -10.90
N ASP A 745 -3.66 25.82 -11.65
CA ASP A 745 -3.26 24.43 -11.45
C ASP A 745 -2.08 24.28 -10.48
N GLY A 746 -1.44 25.39 -10.09
CA GLY A 746 -0.24 25.40 -9.25
C GLY A 746 1.06 25.71 -10.02
N PHE A 747 1.00 25.92 -11.34
CA PHE A 747 2.17 26.29 -12.14
C PHE A 747 2.43 27.80 -12.04
N ASP A 748 3.34 28.19 -11.14
CA ASP A 748 3.55 29.59 -10.75
C ASP A 748 3.95 30.51 -11.91
N ARG A 749 3.59 31.78 -11.83
CA ARG A 749 3.92 32.77 -12.84
C ARG A 749 5.42 33.03 -13.01
N HIS A 750 6.24 32.78 -11.99
CA HIS A 750 7.68 32.89 -12.07
C HIS A 750 8.31 31.90 -13.07
N PHE A 751 7.59 30.82 -13.42
CA PHE A 751 8.05 29.82 -14.38
C PHE A 751 7.93 30.26 -15.84
N GLY A 752 7.31 31.39 -16.12
CA GLY A 752 7.20 31.97 -17.47
C GLY A 752 8.50 32.62 -17.97
N ASN A 753 8.45 33.16 -19.17
CA ASN A 753 9.50 33.97 -19.80
C ASN A 753 10.87 33.27 -19.92
N GLY A 754 10.88 31.96 -20.15
CA GLY A 754 12.11 31.18 -20.29
C GLY A 754 12.81 30.82 -18.98
N HIS A 755 12.20 31.10 -17.82
CA HIS A 755 12.80 30.79 -16.54
C HIS A 755 12.76 29.28 -16.25
N THR A 756 11.86 28.51 -16.88
CA THR A 756 11.83 27.05 -16.78
C THR A 756 11.56 26.41 -18.13
N ASN A 757 11.82 25.10 -18.19
CA ASN A 757 11.53 24.27 -19.34
C ASN A 757 10.42 23.27 -19.01
N MET A 758 9.82 22.71 -20.05
CA MET A 758 8.97 21.52 -20.01
C MET A 758 9.58 20.45 -20.91
N TRP A 759 9.41 19.19 -20.55
CA TRP A 759 9.93 18.07 -21.34
C TRP A 759 8.86 17.57 -22.30
N VAL A 760 9.23 17.50 -23.60
CA VAL A 760 8.35 17.02 -24.67
C VAL A 760 9.17 16.13 -25.61
N ASN A 761 8.80 14.85 -25.73
CA ASN A 761 9.38 13.90 -26.71
C ASN A 761 10.92 13.95 -26.82
N GLY A 762 11.62 13.91 -25.68
CA GLY A 762 13.09 13.91 -25.69
C GLY A 762 13.74 15.30 -25.66
N THR A 763 12.97 16.39 -25.57
CA THR A 763 13.50 17.75 -25.68
C THR A 763 12.98 18.64 -24.56
N LEU A 764 13.88 19.44 -23.96
CA LEU A 764 13.52 20.50 -23.02
C LEU A 764 13.09 21.75 -23.81
N CYS A 765 11.84 22.15 -23.62
CA CYS A 765 11.18 23.26 -24.32
C CYS A 765 10.98 24.44 -23.35
N PRO A 766 11.59 25.62 -23.57
CA PRO A 766 11.47 26.75 -22.66
C PRO A 766 10.08 27.37 -22.68
N THR A 767 9.63 27.88 -21.54
CA THR A 767 8.41 28.67 -21.46
C THR A 767 8.58 30.02 -22.17
N VAL A 768 7.52 30.52 -22.82
CA VAL A 768 7.53 31.77 -23.57
C VAL A 768 6.40 32.67 -23.10
N GLY A 769 6.75 33.90 -22.74
CA GLY A 769 5.78 34.85 -22.18
C GLY A 769 5.33 34.50 -20.75
N ASN A 770 4.38 35.28 -20.26
CA ASN A 770 3.84 35.05 -18.90
C ASN A 770 2.94 33.82 -18.85
N VAL A 771 3.04 33.04 -17.79
CA VAL A 771 2.08 31.96 -17.48
C VAL A 771 0.69 32.56 -17.30
N CYS A 772 -0.32 31.99 -17.96
CA CYS A 772 -1.73 32.35 -17.85
C CYS A 772 -2.41 31.59 -16.69
N MET A 773 -3.71 31.87 -16.47
CA MET A 773 -4.49 31.18 -15.44
C MET A 773 -4.56 29.66 -15.69
N ASP A 774 -4.85 29.28 -16.92
CA ASP A 774 -5.16 27.90 -17.31
C ASP A 774 -4.28 27.37 -18.47
N ALA A 775 -3.27 28.12 -18.86
CA ALA A 775 -2.38 27.75 -19.99
C ALA A 775 -1.00 28.40 -19.88
N VAL A 776 -0.04 27.76 -20.51
CA VAL A 776 1.32 28.30 -20.73
C VAL A 776 1.77 28.02 -22.16
N MET A 777 2.61 28.90 -22.72
CA MET A 777 3.21 28.71 -24.02
C MET A 777 4.66 28.26 -23.85
N ILE A 778 5.08 27.33 -24.72
CA ILE A 778 6.46 26.81 -24.78
C ILE A 778 6.98 26.86 -26.21
N ASP A 779 8.27 27.08 -26.38
CA ASP A 779 8.94 27.03 -27.69
C ASP A 779 9.32 25.58 -28.03
N VAL A 780 8.64 25.01 -29.00
CA VAL A 780 8.84 23.64 -29.50
C VAL A 780 9.50 23.62 -30.88
N THR A 781 10.19 24.71 -31.26
CA THR A 781 10.81 24.84 -32.58
C THR A 781 11.78 23.71 -32.88
N ASP A 782 12.56 23.30 -31.89
CA ASP A 782 13.61 22.28 -32.01
C ASP A 782 13.12 20.89 -31.54
N ALA A 783 11.84 20.77 -31.15
CA ALA A 783 11.25 19.52 -30.67
C ALA A 783 10.33 18.88 -31.72
N GLN A 784 10.31 17.55 -31.76
CA GLN A 784 9.25 16.80 -32.42
C GLN A 784 8.01 16.84 -31.53
N CYS A 785 7.09 17.72 -31.83
CA CYS A 785 5.92 17.97 -31.02
C CYS A 785 4.67 18.13 -31.88
N GLU A 786 3.58 17.45 -31.50
CA GLU A 786 2.27 17.49 -32.14
C GLU A 786 1.17 17.84 -31.11
N VAL A 787 0.00 18.24 -31.60
CA VAL A 787 -1.17 18.45 -30.73
C VAL A 787 -1.62 17.11 -30.16
N GLY A 788 -1.81 17.06 -28.84
CA GLY A 788 -2.11 15.83 -28.10
C GLY A 788 -0.90 15.21 -27.39
N ASP A 789 0.31 15.68 -27.66
CA ASP A 789 1.51 15.18 -26.99
C ASP A 789 1.50 15.51 -25.50
N ILE A 790 2.02 14.58 -24.71
CA ILE A 790 2.18 14.74 -23.26
C ILE A 790 3.42 15.61 -22.98
N VAL A 791 3.26 16.50 -22.02
CA VAL A 791 4.29 17.43 -21.55
C VAL A 791 4.54 17.15 -20.09
N GLU A 792 5.79 16.81 -19.72
CA GLU A 792 6.19 16.69 -18.32
C GLU A 792 6.58 18.07 -17.79
N ILE A 793 5.98 18.45 -16.65
CA ILE A 793 6.25 19.68 -15.92
C ILE A 793 7.32 19.42 -14.84
N PHE A 794 7.14 18.38 -14.06
CA PHE A 794 8.14 17.77 -13.20
C PHE A 794 7.92 16.26 -13.11
N GLY A 795 8.99 15.50 -12.91
CA GLY A 795 8.94 14.05 -12.87
C GLY A 795 10.32 13.43 -13.08
N GLU A 796 10.41 12.49 -14.00
CA GLU A 796 11.65 11.75 -14.28
C GLU A 796 12.74 12.63 -14.93
N HIS A 797 12.32 13.52 -15.86
CA HIS A 797 13.25 14.32 -16.66
C HIS A 797 13.48 15.73 -16.09
N ILE A 798 12.51 16.25 -15.34
CA ILE A 798 12.59 17.54 -14.69
C ILE A 798 12.36 17.32 -13.19
N PRO A 799 13.42 17.29 -12.36
CA PRO A 799 13.23 17.15 -10.92
C PRO A 799 12.50 18.36 -10.35
N VAL A 800 11.64 18.13 -9.36
CA VAL A 800 10.85 19.21 -8.73
C VAL A 800 11.75 20.24 -8.05
N GLU A 801 12.95 19.86 -7.66
CA GLU A 801 13.99 20.72 -7.11
C GLU A 801 14.37 21.85 -8.10
N ALA A 802 14.42 21.57 -9.40
CA ALA A 802 14.71 22.58 -10.42
C ALA A 802 13.64 23.68 -10.45
N LEU A 803 12.38 23.33 -10.26
CA LEU A 803 11.29 24.32 -10.15
C LEU A 803 11.38 25.12 -8.84
N SER A 804 11.77 24.48 -7.73
CA SER A 804 11.95 25.16 -6.47
C SER A 804 13.11 26.17 -6.51
N GLU A 805 14.21 25.86 -7.19
CA GLU A 805 15.33 26.78 -7.39
C GLU A 805 14.90 28.02 -8.20
N VAL A 806 14.18 27.82 -9.31
CA VAL A 806 13.67 28.94 -10.14
C VAL A 806 12.75 29.86 -9.34
N ARG A 807 11.90 29.28 -8.48
CA ARG A 807 10.97 30.03 -7.64
C ARG A 807 11.64 30.67 -6.42
N GLY A 808 12.84 30.23 -6.05
CA GLY A 808 13.53 30.65 -4.83
C GLY A 808 12.87 30.12 -3.56
N THR A 809 12.41 28.86 -3.60
CA THR A 809 11.71 28.16 -2.52
C THR A 809 12.21 26.73 -2.34
N ILE A 810 11.47 25.91 -1.63
CA ILE A 810 11.76 24.51 -1.33
C ILE A 810 10.79 23.56 -2.07
N PRO A 811 11.21 22.32 -2.39
CA PRO A 811 10.34 21.35 -3.09
C PRO A 811 8.99 21.09 -2.43
N TYR A 812 8.90 21.20 -1.11
CA TYR A 812 7.64 21.10 -0.35
C TYR A 812 6.56 22.04 -0.87
N GLU A 813 6.93 23.30 -1.16
CA GLU A 813 5.98 24.32 -1.60
C GLU A 813 5.52 24.01 -3.03
N ILE A 814 6.40 23.51 -3.89
CA ILE A 814 6.01 23.12 -5.26
C ILE A 814 5.01 21.98 -5.23
N LEU A 815 5.30 20.88 -4.51
CA LEU A 815 4.41 19.73 -4.41
C LEU A 815 3.04 20.12 -3.83
N THR A 816 3.02 20.85 -2.72
CA THR A 816 1.77 21.27 -2.05
C THR A 816 1.00 22.35 -2.80
N SER A 817 1.61 23.02 -3.78
CA SER A 817 0.95 24.05 -4.60
C SER A 817 0.14 23.44 -5.75
N VAL A 818 0.32 22.15 -6.09
CA VAL A 818 -0.51 21.49 -7.11
C VAL A 818 -1.96 21.51 -6.65
N SER A 819 -2.79 22.20 -7.44
CA SER A 819 -4.18 22.49 -7.08
C SER A 819 -5.02 21.20 -6.94
N PRO A 820 -6.01 21.15 -6.02
CA PRO A 820 -6.95 20.03 -5.93
C PRO A 820 -7.74 19.76 -7.21
N ARG A 821 -7.85 20.72 -8.13
CA ARG A 821 -8.49 20.53 -9.44
C ARG A 821 -7.67 19.68 -10.42
N VAL A 822 -6.36 19.55 -10.18
CA VAL A 822 -5.49 18.64 -10.93
C VAL A 822 -5.81 17.22 -10.46
N LYS A 823 -6.15 16.34 -11.40
CA LYS A 823 -6.49 14.97 -11.10
C LYS A 823 -5.25 14.20 -10.60
N ARG A 824 -5.39 13.44 -9.48
CA ARG A 824 -4.37 12.49 -9.01
C ARG A 824 -4.68 11.11 -9.54
N VAL A 825 -3.69 10.48 -10.15
CA VAL A 825 -3.77 9.09 -10.63
C VAL A 825 -2.74 8.27 -9.89
N TYR A 826 -3.22 7.27 -9.17
CA TYR A 826 -2.36 6.41 -8.35
C TYR A 826 -2.10 5.12 -9.10
N TYR A 827 -0.84 4.70 -9.15
CA TYR A 827 -0.49 3.39 -9.67
C TYR A 827 0.34 2.61 -8.67
N ARG A 828 0.06 1.32 -8.65
CA ARG A 828 0.69 0.34 -7.79
C ARG A 828 0.79 -0.95 -8.59
N GLU A 829 1.97 -1.31 -9.05
CA GLU A 829 2.22 -2.59 -9.74
C GLU A 829 2.09 -3.81 -8.82
#